data_f47305191bb2b7976b262bc45ffbf527
#
_entry.id   f47305191bb2b7976b262bc45ffbf527
#
_cell.length_a   1.000
_cell.length_b   1.000
_cell.length_c   1.000
_cell.angle_alpha   90.00
_cell.angle_beta   90.00
_cell.angle_gamma   90.00
#
_symmetry.space_group_name_H-M   'P 1'
#
loop_
_entity.id
_entity.type
_entity.pdbx_description
1 polymer ?
#
loop_
_entity_poly.entity_id
_entity_poly.type
_entity_poly.pdbx_seq_one_letter_code
_entity_poly.pdbx_strand_id
1 'polypeptide(L)'
;MEYHEAADFLFDLRRFRPKPGTESTARLLAHLENPHEDVTFVQIAGSNGKGSTARMLEQSLRETGLSVGLYTSPHLEDLRERVRVDGRKIPRSAVCEYVEAARKYIMGRGADGDSPTFFETMTAMAIWHFGREDVDIAILEVGIGGRYDATSVVDPVASAVTSVTLEHTGILGDTEAEIARDKAHVAPQENALVTGVSGDALEAIRSVAGDVVTVGSSTNASDTSTTDVQVAYDGRANHTEAAVTVDTDDWHLETRIPLLGAHQAENAGIAATLARQLTDISDDELARGLRNAHWPGRFEVMDTDPLVVLDGAHNPGACAGLAETLGTYEYDDLYLVFGAMHEKDHREIVATLPTPDSVITTEPPLQRAEDRDVLATVFTEAGVDDVRTETTVQDALETALEDAGSDDCVLVTGSLFAVAEARSRWTDAGVPKRIRNSADARDALITANVPEAGSRHLSGDAVHRVVKMTLGHRQATTVKQELLRLGGECALSGLEHEDEAVDAVLMGTLSQFERLLERLESASLADHGVADATRTLRETLDFDASESDAGAGADTDGPQYPWSNRTAVMGILNVTPDSFHDGGEYDALEDAVARAEAMVEAGVDVVDVGGESTRPGADPVPVEDEIDRVTPVIERIADLDVHISIDTRKAAVADAALEAGADIINDVSGLEDPEMRFVAAEYDAGLVVMHSIDSIVVPDREVAYDDVVEDVIDQLSERVLLAEKAGVDREQIVVDPGIGFGKAARESFEMIGRIDEFHALGCPILVGHSHKSMFEHVGCGPGERLEATVAASAIAADRGADIIRVHDVPENVAAVRTALAARDPDRFEW
;
A
#
# COMPACT_ATOMS: atom_id res chain seq x y z
N MET A 1 16.43 13.56 -15.21
CA MET A 1 16.86 12.14 -15.20
C MET A 1 15.62 11.30 -15.00
N GLU A 2 15.50 10.16 -15.71
CA GLU A 2 14.40 9.22 -15.48
C GLU A 2 14.68 8.36 -14.23
N TYR A 3 13.60 7.88 -13.55
CA TYR A 3 13.74 7.15 -12.28
C TYR A 3 14.60 5.89 -12.40
N HIS A 4 14.42 5.10 -13.47
CA HIS A 4 15.25 3.90 -13.67
C HIS A 4 16.75 4.22 -13.78
N GLU A 5 17.13 5.36 -14.40
CA GLU A 5 18.54 5.80 -14.47
C GLU A 5 19.08 6.18 -13.08
N ALA A 6 18.22 6.80 -12.25
CA ALA A 6 18.57 7.16 -10.88
C ALA A 6 18.72 5.91 -10.00
N ALA A 7 17.78 4.97 -10.08
CA ALA A 7 17.81 3.72 -9.35
C ALA A 7 19.01 2.85 -9.74
N ASP A 8 19.27 2.69 -11.03
CA ASP A 8 20.45 1.96 -11.54
C ASP A 8 21.76 2.59 -11.02
N PHE A 9 21.85 3.93 -11.04
CA PHE A 9 23.01 4.63 -10.49
C PHE A 9 23.21 4.32 -9.01
N LEU A 10 22.16 4.30 -8.21
CA LEU A 10 22.22 3.95 -6.80
C LEU A 10 22.62 2.48 -6.60
N PHE A 11 21.99 1.55 -7.32
CA PHE A 11 22.32 0.13 -7.22
C PHE A 11 23.76 -0.20 -7.67
N ASP A 12 24.30 0.50 -8.64
CA ASP A 12 25.68 0.40 -9.05
C ASP A 12 26.69 0.66 -7.92
N LEU A 13 26.29 1.45 -6.91
CA LEU A 13 27.14 1.72 -5.73
C LEU A 13 27.30 0.50 -4.81
N ARG A 14 26.47 -0.55 -4.95
CA ARG A 14 26.62 -1.84 -4.23
C ARG A 14 27.96 -2.54 -4.50
N ARG A 15 28.64 -2.20 -5.59
CA ARG A 15 29.99 -2.71 -5.90
C ARG A 15 31.07 -2.24 -4.93
N PHE A 16 30.82 -1.15 -4.21
CA PHE A 16 31.76 -0.61 -3.22
C PHE A 16 31.56 -1.30 -1.86
N ARG A 17 32.66 -1.77 -1.27
CA ARG A 17 32.60 -2.42 0.04
C ARG A 17 32.31 -1.41 1.13
N PRO A 18 31.55 -1.77 2.18
CA PRO A 18 31.34 -0.92 3.35
C PRO A 18 32.67 -0.45 3.94
N LYS A 19 32.75 0.82 4.31
CA LYS A 19 33.89 1.43 5.01
C LYS A 19 33.40 1.85 6.39
N PRO A 20 34.12 1.54 7.47
CA PRO A 20 33.78 2.06 8.78
C PRO A 20 34.05 3.56 8.85
N GLY A 21 33.13 4.33 9.42
CA GLY A 21 33.27 5.78 9.66
C GLY A 21 32.16 6.64 9.03
N THR A 22 31.90 7.76 9.65
CA THR A 22 30.84 8.72 9.26
C THR A 22 31.32 9.78 8.26
N GLU A 23 32.65 9.89 8.04
CA GLU A 23 33.23 10.97 7.24
C GLU A 23 32.74 11.05 5.80
N SER A 24 32.47 9.89 5.17
CA SER A 24 31.97 9.82 3.78
C SER A 24 30.58 10.42 3.69
N THR A 25 29.67 9.99 4.59
CA THR A 25 28.31 10.53 4.70
C THR A 25 28.31 12.00 5.07
N ALA A 26 29.12 12.42 6.05
CA ALA A 26 29.22 13.82 6.46
C ALA A 26 29.67 14.75 5.32
N ARG A 27 30.65 14.30 4.51
CA ARG A 27 31.10 15.08 3.33
C ARG A 27 30.05 15.14 2.24
N LEU A 28 29.26 14.07 2.04
CA LEU A 28 28.16 14.07 1.10
C LEU A 28 27.04 15.00 1.56
N LEU A 29 26.65 14.96 2.84
CA LEU A 29 25.68 15.89 3.42
C LEU A 29 26.16 17.36 3.36
N ALA A 30 27.46 17.62 3.60
CA ALA A 30 28.02 18.94 3.43
C ALA A 30 27.94 19.45 1.97
N HIS A 31 28.06 18.55 0.98
CA HIS A 31 27.84 18.90 -0.41
C HIS A 31 26.37 19.24 -0.70
N LEU A 32 25.43 18.64 0.04
CA LEU A 32 23.99 18.86 -0.02
C LEU A 32 23.51 19.95 0.94
N GLU A 33 24.41 20.84 1.39
CA GLU A 33 24.11 22.01 2.25
C GLU A 33 23.70 21.67 3.70
N ASN A 34 24.14 20.50 4.22
CA ASN A 34 23.90 20.03 5.60
C ASN A 34 22.39 19.94 5.99
N PRO A 35 21.54 19.25 5.25
CA PRO A 35 20.09 19.20 5.51
C PRO A 35 19.70 18.60 6.88
N HIS A 36 20.66 18.00 7.61
CA HIS A 36 20.45 17.40 8.92
C HIS A 36 20.51 18.39 10.09
N GLU A 37 20.95 19.66 9.87
CA GLU A 37 21.14 20.61 10.97
C GLU A 37 19.80 21.10 11.57
N ASP A 38 18.70 21.04 10.80
CA ASP A 38 17.37 21.50 11.19
C ASP A 38 16.40 20.37 11.56
N VAL A 39 16.83 19.09 11.52
CA VAL A 39 15.99 17.92 11.78
C VAL A 39 16.33 17.29 13.12
N THR A 40 15.31 16.91 13.90
CA THR A 40 15.48 16.15 15.16
C THR A 40 15.59 14.66 14.86
N PHE A 41 16.61 13.97 15.38
CA PHE A 41 16.87 12.58 15.06
C PHE A 41 16.70 11.63 16.25
N VAL A 42 16.22 10.41 15.93
CA VAL A 42 16.22 9.23 16.81
C VAL A 42 16.99 8.12 16.13
N GLN A 43 17.85 7.39 16.86
CA GLN A 43 18.58 6.25 16.31
C GLN A 43 18.20 4.94 16.98
N ILE A 44 17.97 3.90 16.19
CA ILE A 44 17.64 2.55 16.68
C ILE A 44 18.70 1.57 16.19
N ALA A 45 19.53 1.12 17.12
CA ALA A 45 20.55 0.09 16.93
C ALA A 45 20.06 -1.27 17.49
N GLY A 46 20.76 -2.34 17.17
CA GLY A 46 20.44 -3.68 17.67
C GLY A 46 20.87 -4.77 16.69
N SER A 47 20.76 -6.01 17.08
CA SER A 47 20.92 -7.16 16.17
C SER A 47 19.59 -7.45 15.46
N ASN A 48 18.54 -7.78 16.20
CA ASN A 48 17.20 -8.01 15.71
C ASN A 48 16.21 -6.96 16.27
N GLY A 49 15.07 -6.76 15.64
CA GLY A 49 13.99 -5.90 16.13
C GLY A 49 14.09 -4.41 15.77
N LYS A 50 15.19 -3.93 15.18
CA LYS A 50 15.40 -2.52 14.83
C LYS A 50 14.27 -1.92 14.01
N GLY A 51 13.97 -2.51 12.85
CA GLY A 51 12.93 -2.04 11.93
C GLY A 51 11.53 -2.10 12.54
N SER A 52 11.22 -3.16 13.30
CA SER A 52 9.94 -3.29 14.03
C SER A 52 9.78 -2.18 15.07
N THR A 53 10.80 -1.94 15.90
CA THR A 53 10.81 -0.85 16.91
C THR A 53 10.70 0.52 16.23
N ALA A 54 11.44 0.74 15.15
CA ALA A 54 11.40 1.99 14.39
C ALA A 54 10.00 2.26 13.81
N ARG A 55 9.35 1.23 13.28
CA ARG A 55 8.00 1.33 12.74
C ARG A 55 6.95 1.57 13.82
N MET A 56 7.04 0.87 14.97
CA MET A 56 6.16 1.09 16.12
C MET A 56 6.31 2.52 16.66
N LEU A 57 7.53 3.04 16.76
CA LEU A 57 7.79 4.41 17.19
C LEU A 57 7.25 5.43 16.19
N GLU A 58 7.47 5.22 14.90
CA GLU A 58 6.97 6.11 13.83
C GLU A 58 5.45 6.25 13.90
N GLN A 59 4.72 5.11 13.97
CA GLN A 59 3.27 5.15 14.06
C GLN A 59 2.78 5.83 15.35
N SER A 60 3.44 5.55 16.50
CA SER A 60 3.08 6.19 17.77
C SER A 60 3.27 7.70 17.75
N LEU A 61 4.36 8.20 17.15
CA LEU A 61 4.61 9.64 17.06
C LEU A 61 3.63 10.34 16.10
N ARG A 62 3.23 9.69 15.04
CA ARG A 62 2.23 10.23 14.10
C ARG A 62 0.85 10.44 14.75
N GLU A 63 0.45 9.60 15.70
CA GLU A 63 -0.80 9.79 16.47
C GLU A 63 -0.83 11.12 17.23
N THR A 64 0.33 11.70 17.54
CA THR A 64 0.42 13.03 18.18
C THR A 64 0.39 14.20 17.19
N GLY A 65 0.25 13.93 15.90
CA GLY A 65 0.22 14.94 14.83
C GLY A 65 1.61 15.43 14.38
N LEU A 66 2.69 14.77 14.82
CA LEU A 66 4.05 15.06 14.33
C LEU A 66 4.26 14.53 12.92
N SER A 67 5.00 15.28 12.10
CA SER A 67 5.53 14.79 10.82
C SER A 67 6.78 13.95 11.07
N VAL A 68 6.76 12.68 10.66
CA VAL A 68 7.79 11.70 11.03
C VAL A 68 8.49 11.12 9.81
N GLY A 69 9.81 11.31 9.74
CA GLY A 69 10.69 10.63 8.80
C GLY A 69 11.10 9.25 9.33
N LEU A 70 11.12 8.23 8.47
CA LEU A 70 11.57 6.88 8.81
C LEU A 70 12.59 6.39 7.78
N TYR A 71 13.78 5.98 8.24
CA TYR A 71 14.79 5.30 7.43
C TYR A 71 15.03 3.89 7.94
N THR A 72 14.82 2.90 7.08
CA THR A 72 14.97 1.45 7.39
C THR A 72 15.79 0.71 6.34
N SER A 73 16.32 -0.46 6.69
CA SER A 73 17.08 -1.32 5.78
C SER A 73 17.03 -2.81 6.19
N PRO A 74 17.00 -3.73 5.19
CA PRO A 74 16.83 -3.51 3.77
C PRO A 74 15.38 -3.17 3.38
N HIS A 75 15.12 -2.89 2.09
CA HIS A 75 13.76 -2.85 1.55
C HIS A 75 13.25 -4.26 1.24
N LEU A 76 11.95 -4.42 1.15
CA LEU A 76 11.29 -5.66 0.75
C LEU A 76 11.28 -5.78 -0.80
N GLU A 77 10.59 -4.90 -1.48
CA GLU A 77 10.38 -4.89 -2.93
C GLU A 77 10.97 -3.66 -3.61
N ASP A 78 10.74 -2.47 -3.08
CA ASP A 78 11.08 -1.19 -3.69
C ASP A 78 12.15 -0.43 -2.87
N LEU A 79 13.19 0.03 -3.53
CA LEU A 79 14.23 0.91 -2.97
C LEU A 79 13.67 2.06 -2.12
N ARG A 80 12.53 2.64 -2.53
CA ARG A 80 11.88 3.79 -1.89
C ARG A 80 11.30 3.45 -0.50
N GLU A 81 11.05 2.18 -0.21
CA GLU A 81 10.60 1.73 1.11
C GLU A 81 11.55 2.09 2.23
N ARG A 82 12.85 2.26 1.90
CA ARG A 82 13.88 2.63 2.88
C ARG A 82 13.70 4.03 3.44
N VAL A 83 13.02 4.90 2.72
CA VAL A 83 12.83 6.30 3.09
C VAL A 83 11.34 6.61 3.05
N ARG A 84 10.79 6.90 4.19
CA ARG A 84 9.36 7.24 4.33
C ARG A 84 9.21 8.55 5.09
N VAL A 85 8.19 9.31 4.72
CA VAL A 85 7.70 10.46 5.50
C VAL A 85 6.22 10.23 5.73
N ASP A 86 5.81 10.23 6.98
CA ASP A 86 4.43 9.97 7.41
C ASP A 86 3.84 8.67 6.80
N GLY A 87 4.66 7.61 6.81
CA GLY A 87 4.31 6.28 6.29
C GLY A 87 4.43 6.12 4.77
N ARG A 88 4.61 7.21 4.00
CA ARG A 88 4.68 7.20 2.52
C ARG A 88 6.10 7.02 2.02
N LYS A 89 6.29 6.20 0.99
CA LYS A 89 7.58 6.03 0.31
C LYS A 89 8.05 7.37 -0.30
N ILE A 90 9.34 7.62 -0.32
CA ILE A 90 9.93 8.78 -1.04
C ILE A 90 9.47 8.77 -2.50
N PRO A 91 8.99 9.90 -3.06
CA PRO A 91 8.60 10.01 -4.47
C PRO A 91 9.74 9.67 -5.44
N ARG A 92 9.42 9.09 -6.59
CA ARG A 92 10.40 8.83 -7.66
C ARG A 92 11.10 10.12 -8.11
N SER A 93 10.35 11.20 -8.21
CA SER A 93 10.87 12.54 -8.52
C SER A 93 11.94 13.00 -7.53
N ALA A 94 11.71 12.82 -6.21
CA ALA A 94 12.66 13.19 -5.18
C ALA A 94 13.94 12.33 -5.24
N VAL A 95 13.84 11.04 -5.57
CA VAL A 95 15.01 10.18 -5.83
C VAL A 95 15.81 10.71 -7.02
N CYS A 96 15.15 11.09 -8.13
CA CYS A 96 15.80 11.69 -9.29
C CYS A 96 16.51 13.00 -8.95
N GLU A 97 15.85 13.92 -8.23
CA GLU A 97 16.42 15.20 -7.78
C GLU A 97 17.64 14.99 -6.89
N TYR A 98 17.55 14.05 -5.93
CA TYR A 98 18.68 13.70 -5.08
C TYR A 98 19.88 13.21 -5.90
N VAL A 99 19.64 12.26 -6.82
CA VAL A 99 20.71 11.73 -7.67
C VAL A 99 21.30 12.80 -8.56
N GLU A 100 20.50 13.69 -9.15
CA GLU A 100 21.01 14.84 -9.92
C GLU A 100 21.92 15.74 -9.09
N ALA A 101 21.53 16.03 -7.85
CA ALA A 101 22.34 16.84 -6.93
C ALA A 101 23.64 16.15 -6.51
N ALA A 102 23.58 14.85 -6.17
CA ALA A 102 24.69 14.10 -5.58
C ALA A 102 25.65 13.45 -6.60
N ARG A 103 25.14 13.05 -7.80
CA ARG A 103 25.87 12.23 -8.79
C ARG A 103 27.25 12.77 -9.15
N LYS A 104 27.34 14.07 -9.44
CA LYS A 104 28.62 14.68 -9.85
C LYS A 104 29.67 14.59 -8.74
N TYR A 105 29.26 14.79 -7.51
CA TYR A 105 30.12 14.65 -6.34
C TYR A 105 30.55 13.20 -6.15
N ILE A 106 29.61 12.25 -6.15
CA ILE A 106 29.86 10.82 -5.96
C ILE A 106 30.82 10.30 -7.02
N MET A 107 30.59 10.63 -8.30
CA MET A 107 31.48 10.23 -9.39
C MET A 107 32.88 10.86 -9.27
N GLY A 108 32.98 12.12 -8.83
CA GLY A 108 34.27 12.76 -8.56
C GLY A 108 35.07 12.03 -7.48
N ARG A 109 34.40 11.68 -6.38
CA ARG A 109 35.01 10.88 -5.29
C ARG A 109 35.41 9.48 -5.79
N GLY A 110 34.58 8.86 -6.65
CA GLY A 110 34.89 7.57 -7.30
C GLY A 110 36.16 7.62 -8.14
N ALA A 111 36.41 8.71 -8.85
CA ALA A 111 37.65 8.91 -9.62
C ALA A 111 38.90 8.98 -8.70
N ASP A 112 38.73 9.46 -7.46
CA ASP A 112 39.76 9.49 -6.42
C ASP A 112 39.90 8.14 -5.66
N GLY A 113 39.07 7.14 -5.98
CA GLY A 113 39.04 5.84 -5.31
C GLY A 113 38.35 5.83 -3.95
N ASP A 114 37.56 6.87 -3.63
CA ASP A 114 36.90 7.08 -2.35
C ASP A 114 35.39 7.37 -2.51
N SER A 115 34.72 6.63 -3.40
CA SER A 115 33.27 6.76 -3.62
C SER A 115 32.49 6.41 -2.36
N PRO A 116 31.41 7.15 -2.04
CA PRO A 116 30.41 6.69 -1.09
C PRO A 116 29.83 5.33 -1.50
N THR A 117 29.51 4.51 -0.52
CA THR A 117 28.85 3.22 -0.72
C THR A 117 27.36 3.40 -0.95
N PHE A 118 26.68 2.33 -1.37
CA PHE A 118 25.21 2.32 -1.49
C PHE A 118 24.53 2.73 -0.18
N PHE A 119 24.94 2.16 0.97
CA PHE A 119 24.32 2.46 2.26
C PHE A 119 24.56 3.91 2.70
N GLU A 120 25.79 4.42 2.58
CA GLU A 120 26.11 5.83 2.86
C GLU A 120 25.31 6.81 1.98
N THR A 121 25.13 6.46 0.71
CA THR A 121 24.36 7.25 -0.26
C THR A 121 22.85 7.23 0.06
N MET A 122 22.31 6.08 0.44
CA MET A 122 20.91 5.94 0.84
C MET A 122 20.61 6.67 2.16
N THR A 123 21.53 6.58 3.14
CA THR A 123 21.43 7.34 4.39
C THR A 123 21.41 8.85 4.13
N ALA A 124 22.33 9.33 3.27
CA ALA A 124 22.35 10.76 2.92
C ALA A 124 21.09 11.19 2.14
N MET A 125 20.52 10.31 1.29
CA MET A 125 19.26 10.57 0.58
C MET A 125 18.09 10.70 1.58
N ALA A 126 18.00 9.80 2.56
CA ALA A 126 16.97 9.86 3.59
C ALA A 126 17.05 11.18 4.39
N ILE A 127 18.21 11.51 4.88
CA ILE A 127 18.45 12.75 5.65
C ILE A 127 18.15 13.99 4.79
N TRP A 128 18.57 13.99 3.51
CA TRP A 128 18.30 15.09 2.58
C TRP A 128 16.80 15.25 2.32
N HIS A 129 16.07 14.14 2.17
CA HIS A 129 14.62 14.17 1.97
C HIS A 129 13.90 14.68 3.22
N PHE A 130 14.25 14.20 4.40
CA PHE A 130 13.67 14.65 5.67
C PHE A 130 13.84 16.14 5.91
N GLY A 131 15.02 16.70 5.60
CA GLY A 131 15.24 18.14 5.70
C GLY A 131 14.43 18.97 4.68
N ARG A 132 14.10 18.39 3.51
CA ARG A 132 13.27 19.06 2.50
C ARG A 132 11.78 19.03 2.84
N GLU A 133 11.33 17.94 3.43
CA GLU A 133 9.95 17.77 3.88
C GLU A 133 9.67 18.45 5.24
N ASP A 134 10.70 19.05 5.85
CA ASP A 134 10.60 19.77 7.14
C ASP A 134 9.98 18.91 8.25
N VAL A 135 10.40 17.62 8.33
CA VAL A 135 9.85 16.69 9.30
C VAL A 135 10.22 17.10 10.74
N ASP A 136 9.31 16.96 11.69
CA ASP A 136 9.54 17.27 13.10
C ASP A 136 10.58 16.33 13.73
N ILE A 137 10.49 15.04 13.37
CA ILE A 137 11.34 13.96 13.89
C ILE A 137 11.67 12.96 12.79
N ALA A 138 12.93 12.52 12.73
CA ALA A 138 13.39 11.47 11.83
C ALA A 138 13.99 10.29 12.61
N ILE A 139 13.47 9.08 12.36
CA ILE A 139 13.91 7.83 12.97
C ILE A 139 14.86 7.11 12.01
N LEU A 140 16.09 6.85 12.45
CA LEU A 140 17.12 6.17 11.66
C LEU A 140 17.41 4.78 12.21
N GLU A 141 17.10 3.73 11.44
CA GLU A 141 17.60 2.39 11.69
C GLU A 141 19.09 2.31 11.37
N VAL A 142 19.89 1.93 12.35
CA VAL A 142 21.34 1.73 12.21
C VAL A 142 21.62 0.48 11.39
N GLY A 143 22.49 0.57 10.41
CA GLY A 143 22.84 -0.56 9.55
C GLY A 143 23.71 -1.60 10.27
N ILE A 144 24.87 -1.21 10.76
CA ILE A 144 25.82 -2.11 11.45
C ILE A 144 26.49 -1.37 12.62
N GLY A 145 26.40 -1.96 13.83
CA GLY A 145 27.03 -1.38 15.00
C GLY A 145 26.31 -0.14 15.52
N GLY A 146 27.04 0.92 15.80
CA GLY A 146 26.53 2.19 16.28
C GLY A 146 27.58 3.30 16.19
N ARG A 147 28.86 2.95 16.34
CA ARG A 147 29.93 3.94 16.40
C ARG A 147 30.35 4.50 15.03
N TYR A 148 30.38 3.68 14.02
CA TYR A 148 30.93 3.97 12.70
C TYR A 148 29.92 3.78 11.57
N ASP A 149 28.66 3.66 11.92
CA ASP A 149 27.56 3.55 10.96
C ASP A 149 27.33 4.87 10.20
N ALA A 150 26.87 4.79 8.97
CA ALA A 150 26.58 5.98 8.18
C ALA A 150 25.50 6.88 8.83
N THR A 151 24.58 6.29 9.61
CA THR A 151 23.54 7.01 10.33
C THR A 151 24.08 7.80 11.54
N SER A 152 25.27 7.44 12.06
CA SER A 152 25.87 8.12 13.22
C SER A 152 26.56 9.45 12.88
N VAL A 153 26.18 10.04 11.75
CA VAL A 153 26.53 11.40 11.35
C VAL A 153 25.68 12.46 12.05
N VAL A 154 24.58 12.05 12.69
CA VAL A 154 23.64 12.91 13.41
C VAL A 154 23.81 12.78 14.93
N ASP A 155 23.35 13.79 15.68
CA ASP A 155 23.29 13.77 17.16
C ASP A 155 21.83 13.46 17.56
N PRO A 156 21.50 12.22 17.98
CA PRO A 156 20.12 11.86 18.30
C PRO A 156 19.66 12.47 19.62
N VAL A 157 18.39 12.88 19.71
CA VAL A 157 17.75 13.30 20.97
C VAL A 157 17.29 12.12 21.82
N ALA A 158 16.97 10.97 21.20
CA ALA A 158 16.65 9.71 21.86
C ALA A 158 17.21 8.55 21.04
N SER A 159 17.47 7.40 21.68
CA SER A 159 17.97 6.21 20.98
C SER A 159 17.66 4.92 21.71
N ALA A 160 17.72 3.81 20.95
CA ALA A 160 17.60 2.48 21.53
C ALA A 160 18.67 1.50 21.02
N VAL A 161 18.93 0.48 21.85
CA VAL A 161 19.58 -0.77 21.46
C VAL A 161 18.61 -1.92 21.74
N THR A 162 18.00 -2.49 20.69
CA THR A 162 16.93 -3.48 20.82
C THR A 162 17.42 -4.80 21.41
N SER A 163 18.35 -5.45 20.74
CA SER A 163 18.94 -6.71 21.14
C SER A 163 20.42 -6.82 20.75
N VAL A 164 21.16 -7.71 21.36
CA VAL A 164 22.55 -8.02 21.02
C VAL A 164 22.73 -9.52 20.87
N THR A 165 23.26 -9.94 19.72
CA THR A 165 23.65 -11.32 19.43
C THR A 165 25.03 -11.33 18.74
N LEU A 166 25.66 -12.47 18.65
CA LEU A 166 26.92 -12.63 17.91
C LEU A 166 26.67 -12.50 16.39
N GLU A 167 26.88 -11.30 15.88
CA GLU A 167 26.80 -10.98 14.46
C GLU A 167 27.91 -10.02 14.06
N HIS A 168 28.29 -9.99 12.78
CA HIS A 168 29.32 -9.11 12.26
C HIS A 168 30.64 -9.14 13.11
N THR A 169 30.98 -10.30 13.65
CA THR A 169 32.12 -10.48 14.60
C THR A 169 33.44 -9.95 14.04
N GLY A 170 33.69 -10.09 12.72
CA GLY A 170 34.88 -9.53 12.07
C GLY A 170 34.98 -8.00 12.04
N ILE A 171 33.92 -7.26 12.44
CA ILE A 171 33.85 -5.79 12.42
C ILE A 171 33.61 -5.22 13.81
N LEU A 172 32.63 -5.78 14.57
CA LEU A 172 32.14 -5.19 15.82
C LEU A 172 32.82 -5.76 17.06
N GLY A 173 33.35 -7.00 17.01
CA GLY A 173 34.00 -7.68 18.12
C GLY A 173 33.63 -9.16 18.22
N ASP A 174 34.39 -9.92 18.99
CA ASP A 174 34.25 -11.38 19.11
C ASP A 174 33.29 -11.81 20.23
N THR A 175 32.77 -10.84 21.01
CA THR A 175 31.86 -11.10 22.15
C THR A 175 30.65 -10.16 22.11
N GLU A 176 29.52 -10.62 22.68
CA GLU A 176 28.30 -9.80 22.80
C GLU A 176 28.58 -8.49 23.56
N ALA A 177 29.43 -8.50 24.57
CA ALA A 177 29.81 -7.29 25.30
C ALA A 177 30.59 -6.26 24.46
N GLU A 178 31.42 -6.72 23.50
CA GLU A 178 32.09 -5.84 22.54
C GLU A 178 31.12 -5.24 21.54
N ILE A 179 30.22 -6.09 20.98
CA ILE A 179 29.17 -5.69 20.07
C ILE A 179 28.21 -4.69 20.75
N ALA A 180 27.78 -4.99 21.98
CA ALA A 180 26.92 -4.11 22.78
C ALA A 180 27.57 -2.74 23.03
N ARG A 181 28.88 -2.71 23.32
CA ARG A 181 29.62 -1.47 23.49
C ARG A 181 29.70 -0.63 22.24
N ASP A 182 29.84 -1.26 21.07
CA ASP A 182 29.83 -0.56 19.79
C ASP A 182 28.45 0.05 19.52
N LYS A 183 27.38 -0.76 19.68
CA LYS A 183 26.00 -0.32 19.47
C LYS A 183 25.60 0.84 20.41
N ALA A 184 26.11 0.86 21.65
CA ALA A 184 25.80 1.90 22.62
C ALA A 184 26.32 3.31 22.25
N HIS A 185 27.14 3.45 21.19
CA HIS A 185 27.60 4.78 20.74
C HIS A 185 26.49 5.62 20.08
N VAL A 186 25.28 5.08 19.87
CA VAL A 186 24.09 5.86 19.50
C VAL A 186 23.47 6.61 20.68
N ALA A 187 24.01 6.47 21.90
CA ALA A 187 23.44 7.07 23.11
C ALA A 187 23.27 8.59 22.96
N PRO A 188 22.08 9.15 23.27
CA PRO A 188 21.80 10.57 23.20
C PRO A 188 22.49 11.32 24.36
N GLN A 189 22.59 12.65 24.25
CA GLN A 189 23.22 13.48 25.29
C GLN A 189 22.24 13.86 26.39
N GLU A 190 20.95 13.99 26.12
CA GLU A 190 19.93 14.54 27.01
C GLU A 190 19.00 13.50 27.60
N ASN A 191 18.62 12.46 26.82
CA ASN A 191 17.74 11.40 27.27
C ASN A 191 18.49 10.10 27.60
N ALA A 192 17.86 9.21 28.34
CA ALA A 192 18.43 7.87 28.60
C ALA A 192 18.36 6.99 27.36
N LEU A 193 19.37 6.18 27.11
CA LEU A 193 19.31 5.14 26.07
C LEU A 193 18.36 4.05 26.53
N VAL A 194 17.40 3.66 25.67
CA VAL A 194 16.44 2.58 25.94
C VAL A 194 16.98 1.23 25.42
N THR A 195 16.88 0.15 26.18
CA THR A 195 17.42 -1.14 25.76
C THR A 195 16.65 -2.35 26.29
N GLY A 196 16.47 -3.37 25.43
CA GLY A 196 16.00 -4.71 25.80
C GLY A 196 17.15 -5.67 26.21
N VAL A 197 18.39 -5.20 26.26
CA VAL A 197 19.58 -6.02 26.53
C VAL A 197 19.77 -6.24 28.03
N SER A 198 20.21 -7.44 28.41
CA SER A 198 20.45 -7.84 29.81
C SER A 198 21.85 -8.40 30.02
N GLY A 199 22.21 -8.74 31.26
CA GLY A 199 23.46 -9.40 31.62
C GLY A 199 24.74 -8.57 31.31
N ASP A 200 25.82 -9.26 30.90
CA ASP A 200 27.13 -8.64 30.66
C ASP A 200 27.11 -7.62 29.51
N ALA A 201 26.23 -7.82 28.52
CA ALA A 201 26.02 -6.89 27.41
C ALA A 201 25.37 -5.59 27.89
N LEU A 202 24.46 -5.60 28.86
CA LEU A 202 23.90 -4.40 29.49
C LEU A 202 24.96 -3.59 30.23
N GLU A 203 25.83 -4.25 30.96
CA GLU A 203 26.95 -3.58 31.68
C GLU A 203 27.90 -2.90 30.67
N ALA A 204 28.10 -3.52 29.52
CA ALA A 204 28.86 -2.94 28.43
C ALA A 204 28.19 -1.68 27.86
N ILE A 205 26.86 -1.69 27.67
CA ILE A 205 26.07 -0.53 27.25
C ILE A 205 26.18 0.61 28.27
N ARG A 206 25.95 0.32 29.56
CA ARG A 206 26.07 1.29 30.68
C ARG A 206 27.45 1.96 30.78
N SER A 207 28.49 1.24 30.36
CA SER A 207 29.86 1.81 30.35
C SER A 207 30.06 2.93 29.31
N VAL A 208 29.17 3.04 28.32
CA VAL A 208 29.24 4.03 27.22
C VAL A 208 28.12 5.06 27.34
N ALA A 209 26.89 4.63 27.53
CA ALA A 209 25.67 5.44 27.41
C ALA A 209 25.40 6.34 28.63
N GLY A 210 25.95 6.03 29.81
CA GLY A 210 25.64 6.78 31.04
C GLY A 210 24.25 6.37 31.57
N ASP A 211 23.21 7.12 31.26
CA ASP A 211 21.85 6.83 31.69
C ASP A 211 21.17 5.84 30.72
N VAL A 212 20.58 4.77 31.27
CA VAL A 212 20.00 3.67 30.54
C VAL A 212 18.66 3.26 31.17
N VAL A 213 17.62 3.18 30.37
CA VAL A 213 16.31 2.61 30.72
C VAL A 213 16.24 1.20 30.14
N THR A 214 16.00 0.22 31.01
CA THR A 214 15.90 -1.20 30.66
C THR A 214 14.46 -1.64 30.45
N VAL A 215 14.21 -2.33 29.34
CA VAL A 215 12.92 -2.94 28.99
C VAL A 215 13.08 -4.46 29.02
N GLY A 216 12.15 -5.19 29.60
CA GLY A 216 12.24 -6.65 29.61
C GLY A 216 11.00 -7.37 30.12
N SER A 217 10.92 -8.68 29.82
CA SER A 217 9.77 -9.50 30.16
C SER A 217 9.64 -9.76 31.66
N SER A 218 8.43 -9.66 32.19
CA SER A 218 8.08 -9.93 33.58
C SER A 218 8.11 -11.43 33.94
N THR A 219 8.29 -12.34 32.98
CA THR A 219 8.16 -13.80 33.19
C THR A 219 9.40 -14.48 33.79
N ASN A 220 10.54 -13.79 33.85
CA ASN A 220 11.76 -14.34 34.47
C ASN A 220 11.84 -14.04 35.99
N ALA A 221 10.99 -14.68 36.76
CA ALA A 221 10.94 -14.58 38.22
C ALA A 221 12.22 -15.02 38.98
N SER A 222 13.29 -15.40 38.26
CA SER A 222 14.57 -15.84 38.85
C SER A 222 15.68 -14.77 38.77
N ASP A 223 15.50 -13.71 38.01
CA ASP A 223 16.47 -12.61 37.94
C ASP A 223 16.01 -11.46 38.84
N THR A 224 16.80 -11.15 39.86
CA THR A 224 16.51 -10.10 40.83
C THR A 224 16.90 -8.70 40.34
N SER A 225 17.20 -8.55 39.05
CA SER A 225 17.39 -7.24 38.41
C SER A 225 16.01 -6.69 38.03
N THR A 226 15.56 -5.66 38.75
CA THR A 226 14.36 -4.90 38.35
C THR A 226 14.61 -4.19 37.03
N THR A 227 13.92 -4.57 35.97
CA THR A 227 13.85 -3.78 34.74
C THR A 227 13.02 -2.53 35.02
N ASP A 228 13.41 -1.38 34.42
CA ASP A 228 12.70 -0.10 34.59
C ASP A 228 11.31 -0.14 33.94
N VAL A 229 11.19 -0.86 32.83
CA VAL A 229 9.95 -1.06 32.07
C VAL A 229 9.71 -2.57 31.94
N GLN A 230 8.61 -3.03 32.50
CA GLN A 230 8.22 -4.42 32.45
C GLN A 230 7.25 -4.64 31.30
N VAL A 231 7.48 -5.68 30.49
CA VAL A 231 6.63 -6.04 29.37
C VAL A 231 6.12 -7.45 29.55
N ALA A 232 4.81 -7.65 29.35
CA ALA A 232 4.19 -8.97 29.28
C ALA A 232 3.67 -9.21 27.86
N TYR A 233 3.99 -10.37 27.32
CA TYR A 233 3.34 -10.95 26.15
C TYR A 233 2.21 -11.83 26.64
N ASP A 234 0.95 -11.35 26.51
CA ASP A 234 -0.23 -11.99 27.04
C ASP A 234 -0.82 -13.06 26.10
N GLY A 235 -0.11 -13.32 25.00
CA GLY A 235 -0.47 -14.30 23.99
C GLY A 235 -1.13 -13.68 22.77
N ARG A 236 -1.55 -14.53 21.83
CA ARG A 236 -2.30 -14.09 20.65
C ARG A 236 -3.72 -13.68 21.06
N ALA A 237 -4.13 -12.49 20.61
CA ALA A 237 -5.51 -12.02 20.74
C ALA A 237 -6.40 -12.63 19.63
N ASN A 238 -5.83 -12.75 18.42
CA ASN A 238 -6.42 -13.40 17.26
C ASN A 238 -5.31 -13.93 16.32
N HIS A 239 -5.61 -14.27 15.06
CA HIS A 239 -4.61 -14.81 14.14
C HIS A 239 -3.53 -13.78 13.76
N THR A 240 -3.81 -12.48 13.82
CA THR A 240 -2.95 -11.40 13.31
C THR A 240 -2.51 -10.41 14.39
N GLU A 241 -2.97 -10.52 15.63
CA GLU A 241 -2.63 -9.59 16.70
C GLU A 241 -2.25 -10.34 18.00
N ALA A 242 -1.34 -9.76 18.76
CA ALA A 242 -0.95 -10.20 20.07
C ALA A 242 -1.32 -9.16 21.14
N ALA A 243 -1.77 -9.62 22.31
CA ALA A 243 -2.00 -8.76 23.46
C ALA A 243 -0.68 -8.51 24.21
N VAL A 244 -0.43 -7.26 24.57
CA VAL A 244 0.79 -6.79 25.24
C VAL A 244 0.43 -5.83 26.37
N THR A 245 1.06 -6.04 27.54
CA THR A 245 1.01 -5.13 28.67
C THR A 245 2.38 -4.53 28.92
N VAL A 246 2.46 -3.21 29.09
CA VAL A 246 3.70 -2.50 29.47
C VAL A 246 3.47 -1.77 30.78
N ASP A 247 4.30 -2.08 31.78
CA ASP A 247 4.22 -1.54 33.13
C ASP A 247 5.48 -0.80 33.53
N THR A 248 5.31 0.37 34.12
CA THR A 248 6.37 1.14 34.79
C THR A 248 5.88 1.63 36.15
N ASP A 249 6.75 2.27 36.92
CA ASP A 249 6.35 2.92 38.18
C ASP A 249 5.39 4.10 37.94
N ASP A 250 5.40 4.72 36.72
CA ASP A 250 4.70 5.96 36.43
C ASP A 250 3.48 5.79 35.50
N TRP A 251 3.44 4.76 34.68
CA TRP A 251 2.37 4.52 33.70
C TRP A 251 2.18 3.04 33.39
N HIS A 252 0.97 2.69 32.95
CA HIS A 252 0.53 1.36 32.57
C HIS A 252 -0.18 1.45 31.22
N LEU A 253 0.09 0.48 30.31
CA LEU A 253 -0.51 0.40 28.99
C LEU A 253 -0.87 -1.04 28.69
N GLU A 254 -2.16 -1.27 28.37
CA GLU A 254 -2.62 -2.52 27.74
C GLU A 254 -2.96 -2.21 26.28
N THR A 255 -2.46 -3.03 25.36
CA THR A 255 -2.70 -2.83 23.92
C THR A 255 -2.58 -4.16 23.19
N ARG A 256 -2.94 -4.13 21.90
CA ARG A 256 -2.62 -5.20 20.93
C ARG A 256 -1.56 -4.68 19.96
N ILE A 257 -0.78 -5.59 19.39
CA ILE A 257 0.20 -5.27 18.34
C ILE A 257 0.04 -6.25 17.19
N PRO A 258 0.20 -5.81 15.93
CA PRO A 258 0.07 -6.67 14.76
C PRO A 258 1.34 -7.46 14.46
N LEU A 259 2.41 -7.25 15.23
CA LEU A 259 3.67 -7.96 15.14
C LEU A 259 3.69 -9.09 16.18
N LEU A 260 3.70 -10.32 15.70
CA LEU A 260 3.54 -11.50 16.54
C LEU A 260 4.86 -12.01 17.13
N GLY A 261 4.78 -12.56 18.35
CA GLY A 261 5.91 -13.13 19.07
C GLY A 261 6.34 -12.31 20.30
N ALA A 262 6.82 -13.00 21.34
CA ALA A 262 7.21 -12.39 22.61
C ALA A 262 8.29 -11.30 22.44
N HIS A 263 9.22 -11.47 21.51
CA HIS A 263 10.25 -10.49 21.19
C HIS A 263 9.68 -9.18 20.61
N GLN A 264 8.51 -9.21 19.98
CA GLN A 264 7.84 -8.02 19.46
C GLN A 264 7.16 -7.21 20.59
N ALA A 265 6.74 -7.87 21.67
CA ALA A 265 6.28 -7.19 22.87
C ALA A 265 7.41 -6.36 23.52
N GLU A 266 8.63 -6.87 23.57
CA GLU A 266 9.80 -6.11 24.04
C GLU A 266 10.10 -4.92 23.11
N ASN A 267 10.02 -5.12 21.77
CA ASN A 267 10.17 -4.04 20.81
C ASN A 267 9.10 -2.95 21.00
N ALA A 268 7.85 -3.34 21.31
CA ALA A 268 6.76 -2.40 21.61
C ALA A 268 7.03 -1.61 22.90
N GLY A 269 7.53 -2.26 23.94
CA GLY A 269 7.94 -1.58 25.18
C GLY A 269 9.07 -0.56 24.97
N ILE A 270 10.04 -0.87 24.11
CA ILE A 270 11.11 0.05 23.73
C ILE A 270 10.52 1.24 22.96
N ALA A 271 9.66 1.00 21.96
CA ALA A 271 9.03 2.04 21.17
C ALA A 271 8.12 2.96 22.02
N ALA A 272 7.32 2.38 22.94
CA ALA A 272 6.48 3.11 23.87
C ALA A 272 7.30 4.02 24.80
N THR A 273 8.42 3.52 25.33
CA THR A 273 9.33 4.27 26.18
C THR A 273 9.96 5.44 25.42
N LEU A 274 10.42 5.21 24.18
CA LEU A 274 10.96 6.28 23.33
C LEU A 274 9.91 7.33 22.99
N ALA A 275 8.68 6.94 22.65
CA ALA A 275 7.61 7.87 22.34
C ALA A 275 7.34 8.83 23.52
N ARG A 276 7.29 8.31 24.74
CA ARG A 276 7.12 9.13 25.96
C ARG A 276 8.34 9.97 26.33
N GLN A 277 9.54 9.61 25.89
CA GLN A 277 10.71 10.49 26.03
C GLN A 277 10.66 11.69 25.08
N LEU A 278 9.99 11.54 23.93
CA LEU A 278 10.01 12.50 22.84
C LEU A 278 8.82 13.47 22.85
N THR A 279 7.66 13.03 23.35
CA THR A 279 6.44 13.83 23.33
C THR A 279 5.48 13.44 24.45
N ASP A 280 4.53 14.34 24.76
CA ASP A 280 3.43 14.08 25.71
C ASP A 280 2.30 13.33 24.96
N ILE A 281 2.48 12.01 24.86
CA ILE A 281 1.53 11.11 24.18
C ILE A 281 0.59 10.48 25.21
N SER A 282 -0.70 10.48 24.95
CA SER A 282 -1.70 9.80 25.79
C SER A 282 -1.63 8.27 25.67
N ASP A 283 -2.23 7.55 26.61
CA ASP A 283 -2.27 6.08 26.58
C ASP A 283 -3.04 5.57 25.35
N ASP A 284 -4.15 6.23 24.98
CA ASP A 284 -4.95 5.87 23.83
C ASP A 284 -4.22 6.10 22.50
N GLU A 285 -3.54 7.23 22.33
CA GLU A 285 -2.72 7.50 21.14
C GLU A 285 -1.59 6.48 21.01
N LEU A 286 -0.90 6.20 22.11
CA LEU A 286 0.19 5.22 22.12
C LEU A 286 -0.31 3.81 21.79
N ALA A 287 -1.44 3.40 22.37
CA ALA A 287 -2.08 2.11 22.09
C ALA A 287 -2.45 1.98 20.60
N ARG A 288 -3.09 2.99 20.02
CA ARG A 288 -3.44 2.99 18.58
C ARG A 288 -2.20 2.96 17.71
N GLY A 289 -1.19 3.79 17.98
CA GLY A 289 0.04 3.82 17.20
C GLY A 289 0.77 2.49 17.19
N LEU A 290 0.89 1.81 18.34
CA LEU A 290 1.47 0.48 18.42
C LEU A 290 0.65 -0.57 17.66
N ARG A 291 -0.69 -0.49 17.72
CA ARG A 291 -1.60 -1.43 17.05
C ARG A 291 -1.64 -1.23 15.53
N ASN A 292 -1.36 -0.01 15.04
CA ASN A 292 -1.29 0.31 13.62
C ASN A 292 0.11 0.09 13.00
N ALA A 293 1.07 -0.41 13.76
CA ALA A 293 2.45 -0.59 13.33
C ALA A 293 2.65 -1.86 12.48
N HIS A 294 1.97 -1.98 11.35
CA HIS A 294 2.17 -3.10 10.41
C HIS A 294 3.57 -3.02 9.78
N TRP A 295 4.23 -4.18 9.74
CA TRP A 295 5.56 -4.32 9.15
C TRP A 295 5.65 -5.61 8.34
N PRO A 296 5.44 -5.55 7.01
CA PRO A 296 5.41 -6.73 6.14
C PRO A 296 6.64 -7.63 6.28
N GLY A 297 6.43 -8.94 6.17
CA GLY A 297 7.50 -9.93 6.24
C GLY A 297 8.06 -10.17 7.64
N ARG A 298 7.30 -9.86 8.69
CA ARG A 298 7.61 -10.17 10.09
C ARG A 298 6.48 -10.96 10.71
N PHE A 299 6.56 -12.28 10.64
CA PHE A 299 5.53 -13.24 10.99
C PHE A 299 4.15 -12.80 10.48
N GLU A 300 4.08 -12.57 9.19
CA GLU A 300 2.90 -12.06 8.52
C GLU A 300 1.99 -13.24 8.14
N VAL A 301 0.82 -13.33 8.78
CA VAL A 301 -0.21 -14.33 8.44
C VAL A 301 -0.97 -13.83 7.23
N MET A 302 -0.92 -14.59 6.15
CA MET A 302 -1.56 -14.23 4.87
C MET A 302 -2.91 -14.92 4.68
N ASP A 303 -3.06 -16.13 5.22
CA ASP A 303 -4.27 -16.95 5.15
C ASP A 303 -4.35 -17.85 6.39
N THR A 304 -5.53 -18.38 6.66
CA THR A 304 -5.77 -19.27 7.82
C THR A 304 -6.29 -20.67 7.43
N ASP A 305 -6.56 -20.91 6.14
CA ASP A 305 -7.12 -22.17 5.59
C ASP A 305 -6.54 -22.49 4.20
N PRO A 306 -5.32 -23.08 4.10
CA PRO A 306 -4.35 -23.41 5.15
C PRO A 306 -3.72 -22.18 5.82
N LEU A 307 -3.12 -22.40 7.02
CA LEU A 307 -2.35 -21.32 7.66
C LEU A 307 -1.14 -20.96 6.79
N VAL A 308 -1.08 -19.73 6.24
CA VAL A 308 0.05 -19.26 5.45
C VAL A 308 0.81 -18.16 6.19
N VAL A 309 2.10 -18.38 6.44
CA VAL A 309 2.97 -17.44 7.18
C VAL A 309 4.17 -17.03 6.35
N LEU A 310 4.42 -15.71 6.28
CA LEU A 310 5.62 -15.15 5.66
C LEU A 310 6.51 -14.51 6.74
N ASP A 311 7.76 -14.96 6.87
CA ASP A 311 8.71 -14.38 7.82
C ASP A 311 10.13 -14.28 7.28
N GLY A 312 10.73 -13.12 7.34
CA GLY A 312 12.08 -12.83 6.86
C GLY A 312 13.22 -13.27 7.78
N ALA A 313 13.01 -14.23 8.68
CA ALA A 313 14.05 -14.80 9.53
C ALA A 313 15.17 -15.42 8.69
N HIS A 314 16.42 -15.01 8.98
CA HIS A 314 17.59 -15.39 8.18
C HIS A 314 18.87 -15.54 9.02
N ASN A 315 18.72 -15.63 10.33
CA ASN A 315 19.78 -15.98 11.27
C ASN A 315 19.20 -16.86 12.39
N PRO A 316 20.01 -17.63 13.12
CA PRO A 316 19.53 -18.58 14.12
C PRO A 316 18.65 -17.94 15.21
N GLY A 317 18.99 -16.73 15.69
CA GLY A 317 18.22 -16.04 16.71
C GLY A 317 16.81 -15.63 16.22
N ALA A 318 16.69 -15.15 14.98
CA ALA A 318 15.39 -14.82 14.38
C ALA A 318 14.57 -16.09 14.10
N CYS A 319 15.22 -17.18 13.63
CA CYS A 319 14.56 -18.46 13.38
C CYS A 319 14.04 -19.11 14.69
N ALA A 320 14.72 -18.92 15.80
CA ALA A 320 14.24 -19.37 17.11
C ALA A 320 12.93 -18.64 17.52
N GLY A 321 12.89 -17.31 17.35
CA GLY A 321 11.69 -16.52 17.60
C GLY A 321 10.52 -16.88 16.68
N LEU A 322 10.82 -17.14 15.39
CA LEU A 322 9.85 -17.66 14.43
C LEU A 322 9.27 -19.02 14.89
N ALA A 323 10.14 -19.97 15.26
CA ALA A 323 9.73 -21.29 15.73
C ALA A 323 8.86 -21.22 17.00
N GLU A 324 9.22 -20.34 17.95
CA GLU A 324 8.43 -20.10 19.16
C GLU A 324 7.05 -19.55 18.84
N THR A 325 7.00 -18.55 17.93
CA THR A 325 5.74 -17.91 17.53
C THR A 325 4.84 -18.88 16.78
N LEU A 326 5.38 -19.62 15.79
CA LEU A 326 4.65 -20.62 15.02
C LEU A 326 4.12 -21.76 15.91
N GLY A 327 4.87 -22.15 16.93
CA GLY A 327 4.45 -23.15 17.93
C GLY A 327 3.22 -22.74 18.77
N THR A 328 2.73 -21.51 18.65
CA THR A 328 1.46 -21.07 19.27
C THR A 328 0.24 -21.31 18.39
N TYR A 329 0.45 -21.71 17.11
CA TYR A 329 -0.61 -22.08 16.18
C TYR A 329 -0.85 -23.59 16.17
N GLU A 330 -2.08 -23.98 15.89
CA GLU A 330 -2.46 -25.39 15.70
C GLU A 330 -2.46 -25.68 14.19
N TYR A 331 -1.74 -26.70 13.76
CA TYR A 331 -1.71 -27.19 12.38
C TYR A 331 -1.26 -28.66 12.40
N ASP A 332 -1.60 -29.41 11.34
CA ASP A 332 -1.26 -30.85 11.24
C ASP A 332 0.14 -31.03 10.63
N ASP A 333 0.35 -30.67 9.34
CA ASP A 333 1.64 -30.80 8.64
C ASP A 333 2.24 -29.43 8.32
N LEU A 334 3.58 -29.31 8.30
CA LEU A 334 4.31 -28.10 7.97
C LEU A 334 4.99 -28.21 6.59
N TYR A 335 4.52 -27.41 5.65
CA TYR A 335 5.13 -27.20 4.33
C TYR A 335 6.03 -25.96 4.36
N LEU A 336 7.33 -26.15 4.17
CA LEU A 336 8.33 -25.08 4.23
C LEU A 336 8.83 -24.68 2.84
N VAL A 337 8.62 -23.44 2.43
CA VAL A 337 9.30 -22.81 1.28
C VAL A 337 10.51 -22.05 1.79
N PHE A 338 11.71 -22.43 1.35
CA PHE A 338 12.95 -21.89 1.88
C PHE A 338 13.89 -21.36 0.82
N GLY A 339 14.26 -20.06 0.91
CA GLY A 339 15.24 -19.40 0.06
C GLY A 339 16.16 -18.48 0.85
N ALA A 340 17.49 -18.70 0.79
CA ALA A 340 18.47 -18.01 1.63
C ALA A 340 19.61 -17.37 0.82
N MET A 341 20.41 -16.50 1.49
CA MET A 341 21.60 -15.87 0.91
C MET A 341 22.85 -16.71 1.22
N HIS A 342 23.79 -16.85 0.28
CA HIS A 342 24.94 -17.75 0.36
C HIS A 342 25.92 -17.46 1.53
N GLU A 343 25.94 -16.23 2.08
CA GLU A 343 26.82 -15.88 3.19
C GLU A 343 26.31 -16.33 4.58
N LYS A 344 25.18 -17.02 4.66
CA LYS A 344 24.55 -17.45 5.93
C LYS A 344 24.98 -18.85 6.34
N ASP A 345 24.93 -19.14 7.64
CA ASP A 345 25.11 -20.49 8.17
C ASP A 345 23.79 -21.29 8.06
N HIS A 346 23.59 -21.93 6.89
CA HIS A 346 22.37 -22.65 6.58
C HIS A 346 22.11 -23.82 7.55
N ARG A 347 23.16 -24.48 8.05
CA ARG A 347 23.00 -25.61 8.97
C ARG A 347 22.49 -25.19 10.32
N GLU A 348 23.03 -24.08 10.84
CA GLU A 348 22.60 -23.53 12.11
C GLU A 348 21.17 -22.96 12.01
N ILE A 349 20.82 -22.32 10.90
CA ILE A 349 19.46 -21.86 10.60
C ILE A 349 18.49 -23.03 10.57
N VAL A 350 18.74 -24.05 9.77
CA VAL A 350 17.86 -25.23 9.61
C VAL A 350 17.71 -25.99 10.93
N ALA A 351 18.77 -26.09 11.73
CA ALA A 351 18.68 -26.73 13.05
C ALA A 351 17.80 -25.96 14.05
N THR A 352 17.51 -24.70 13.80
CA THR A 352 16.72 -23.84 14.68
C THR A 352 15.27 -23.68 14.22
N LEU A 353 14.99 -23.88 12.93
CA LEU A 353 13.64 -23.85 12.37
C LEU A 353 12.76 -24.98 12.91
N PRO A 354 11.42 -24.84 12.90
CA PRO A 354 10.52 -25.96 13.15
C PRO A 354 10.83 -27.08 12.15
N THR A 355 10.73 -28.31 12.57
CA THR A 355 10.97 -29.46 11.68
C THR A 355 9.80 -29.58 10.70
N PRO A 356 10.01 -29.36 9.41
CA PRO A 356 8.96 -29.44 8.41
C PRO A 356 8.69 -30.89 7.99
N ASP A 357 7.46 -31.18 7.59
CA ASP A 357 7.05 -32.45 6.98
C ASP A 357 7.46 -32.47 5.49
N SER A 358 7.38 -31.35 4.80
CA SER A 358 7.83 -31.15 3.42
C SER A 358 8.61 -29.85 3.27
N VAL A 359 9.66 -29.85 2.44
CA VAL A 359 10.46 -28.65 2.12
C VAL A 359 10.58 -28.46 0.62
N ILE A 360 10.36 -27.24 0.17
CA ILE A 360 10.62 -26.83 -1.19
C ILE A 360 11.68 -25.71 -1.15
N THR A 361 12.90 -26.02 -1.59
CA THR A 361 13.99 -25.05 -1.64
C THR A 361 13.99 -24.30 -2.98
N THR A 362 14.30 -22.99 -2.91
CA THR A 362 14.21 -22.10 -4.08
C THR A 362 15.28 -21.01 -4.04
N GLU A 363 15.47 -20.32 -5.17
CA GLU A 363 16.42 -19.21 -5.30
C GLU A 363 15.67 -17.88 -5.50
N PRO A 364 15.70 -16.96 -4.52
CA PRO A 364 15.26 -15.59 -4.76
C PRO A 364 16.07 -14.95 -5.92
N PRO A 365 15.48 -14.00 -6.71
CA PRO A 365 16.08 -13.52 -7.96
C PRO A 365 17.25 -12.54 -7.73
N LEU A 366 18.27 -12.98 -6.98
CA LEU A 366 19.45 -12.20 -6.60
C LEU A 366 20.74 -12.99 -6.85
N GLN A 367 21.78 -12.29 -7.33
CA GLN A 367 23.10 -12.91 -7.52
C GLN A 367 23.75 -13.45 -6.23
N ARG A 368 23.24 -13.09 -5.06
CA ARG A 368 23.72 -13.55 -3.75
C ARG A 368 22.86 -14.66 -3.16
N ALA A 369 21.82 -15.10 -3.87
CA ALA A 369 21.02 -16.23 -3.42
C ALA A 369 21.90 -17.49 -3.37
N GLU A 370 21.63 -18.36 -2.40
CA GLU A 370 22.22 -19.70 -2.37
C GLU A 370 21.50 -20.61 -3.37
N ASP A 371 22.26 -21.49 -3.97
CA ASP A 371 21.74 -22.50 -4.89
C ASP A 371 20.73 -23.41 -4.16
N ARG A 372 19.55 -23.59 -4.75
CA ARG A 372 18.47 -24.41 -4.19
C ARG A 372 18.89 -25.85 -3.92
N ASP A 373 19.78 -26.45 -4.75
CA ASP A 373 20.25 -27.81 -4.56
C ASP A 373 21.21 -27.93 -3.36
N VAL A 374 21.94 -26.84 -3.05
CA VAL A 374 22.75 -26.74 -1.82
C VAL A 374 21.82 -26.70 -0.61
N LEU A 375 20.77 -25.86 -0.63
CA LEU A 375 19.79 -25.78 0.45
C LEU A 375 19.06 -27.12 0.64
N ALA A 376 18.63 -27.77 -0.44
CA ALA A 376 18.01 -29.11 -0.39
C ALA A 376 18.92 -30.15 0.26
N THR A 377 20.23 -30.09 0.00
CA THR A 377 21.22 -30.96 0.63
C THR A 377 21.26 -30.74 2.14
N VAL A 378 21.19 -29.49 2.62
CA VAL A 378 21.21 -29.17 4.05
C VAL A 378 19.98 -29.74 4.76
N PHE A 379 18.79 -29.63 4.19
CA PHE A 379 17.56 -30.18 4.76
C PHE A 379 17.57 -31.72 4.74
N THR A 380 18.05 -32.33 3.68
CA THR A 380 18.22 -33.79 3.62
C THR A 380 19.20 -34.29 4.68
N GLU A 381 20.32 -33.59 4.89
CA GLU A 381 21.26 -33.91 5.97
C GLU A 381 20.69 -33.71 7.36
N ALA A 382 19.75 -32.78 7.51
CA ALA A 382 19.00 -32.55 8.75
C ALA A 382 17.92 -33.61 9.00
N GLY A 383 17.65 -34.51 8.04
CA GLY A 383 16.75 -35.64 8.18
C GLY A 383 15.32 -35.42 7.72
N VAL A 384 15.08 -34.40 6.88
CA VAL A 384 13.79 -34.20 6.20
C VAL A 384 13.69 -35.20 5.04
N ASP A 385 12.62 -36.00 5.01
CA ASP A 385 12.43 -37.04 4.00
C ASP A 385 11.88 -36.51 2.67
N ASP A 386 10.95 -35.54 2.71
CA ASP A 386 10.36 -34.90 1.51
C ASP A 386 11.00 -33.53 1.26
N VAL A 387 12.03 -33.53 0.41
CA VAL A 387 12.77 -32.31 0.00
C VAL A 387 12.71 -32.17 -1.52
N ARG A 388 12.14 -31.07 -1.97
CA ARG A 388 11.98 -30.72 -3.40
C ARG A 388 12.66 -29.41 -3.71
N THR A 389 12.83 -29.11 -4.99
CA THR A 389 13.43 -27.85 -5.47
C THR A 389 12.56 -27.23 -6.55
N GLU A 390 12.33 -25.92 -6.44
CA GLU A 390 11.68 -25.13 -7.49
C GLU A 390 12.55 -23.94 -7.92
N THR A 391 12.30 -23.42 -9.13
CA THR A 391 13.16 -22.38 -9.70
C THR A 391 12.87 -21.02 -9.09
N THR A 392 11.60 -20.70 -8.85
CA THR A 392 11.16 -19.42 -8.29
C THR A 392 10.46 -19.63 -6.96
N VAL A 393 10.40 -18.59 -6.15
CA VAL A 393 9.67 -18.63 -4.87
C VAL A 393 8.16 -18.77 -5.14
N GLN A 394 7.67 -18.15 -6.21
CA GLN A 394 6.26 -18.22 -6.60
C GLN A 394 5.86 -19.67 -6.96
N ASP A 395 6.64 -20.37 -7.82
CA ASP A 395 6.38 -21.77 -8.15
C ASP A 395 6.46 -22.67 -6.92
N ALA A 396 7.42 -22.40 -6.01
CA ALA A 396 7.58 -23.14 -4.77
C ALA A 396 6.37 -22.96 -3.83
N LEU A 397 5.89 -21.71 -3.70
CA LEU A 397 4.70 -21.39 -2.90
C LEU A 397 3.43 -22.01 -3.50
N GLU A 398 3.24 -21.94 -4.83
CA GLU A 398 2.09 -22.54 -5.50
C GLU A 398 2.08 -24.05 -5.26
N THR A 399 3.23 -24.72 -5.42
CA THR A 399 3.37 -26.17 -5.14
C THR A 399 3.05 -26.50 -3.68
N ALA A 400 3.51 -25.69 -2.71
CA ALA A 400 3.22 -25.90 -1.31
C ALA A 400 1.72 -25.73 -0.99
N LEU A 401 1.07 -24.71 -1.58
CA LEU A 401 -0.37 -24.46 -1.41
C LEU A 401 -1.26 -25.52 -2.07
N GLU A 402 -0.83 -26.12 -3.20
CA GLU A 402 -1.54 -27.22 -3.85
C GLU A 402 -1.47 -28.52 -3.04
N ASP A 403 -0.39 -28.74 -2.30
CA ASP A 403 -0.18 -29.95 -1.51
C ASP A 403 -0.77 -29.85 -0.09
N ALA A 404 -0.85 -28.65 0.48
CA ALA A 404 -1.37 -28.41 1.83
C ALA A 404 -2.89 -28.59 1.90
N GLY A 405 -3.36 -29.26 2.95
CA GLY A 405 -4.78 -29.31 3.32
C GLY A 405 -5.17 -28.11 4.19
N SER A 406 -6.47 -27.97 4.46
CA SER A 406 -7.03 -26.84 5.25
C SER A 406 -6.44 -26.70 6.66
N ASP A 407 -6.06 -27.81 7.26
CA ASP A 407 -5.54 -27.85 8.64
C ASP A 407 -4.00 -27.80 8.70
N ASP A 408 -3.32 -27.58 7.56
CA ASP A 408 -1.86 -27.54 7.44
C ASP A 408 -1.31 -26.11 7.52
N CYS A 409 0.02 -26.01 7.60
CA CYS A 409 0.74 -24.74 7.60
C CYS A 409 1.72 -24.66 6.43
N VAL A 410 1.68 -23.54 5.69
CA VAL A 410 2.68 -23.17 4.68
C VAL A 410 3.50 -22.01 5.24
N LEU A 411 4.80 -22.22 5.41
CA LEU A 411 5.75 -21.22 5.91
C LEU A 411 6.73 -20.85 4.81
N VAL A 412 6.86 -19.55 4.51
CA VAL A 412 7.91 -19.02 3.63
C VAL A 412 8.93 -18.27 4.46
N THR A 413 10.21 -18.66 4.41
CA THR A 413 11.27 -18.03 5.22
C THR A 413 12.68 -18.20 4.61
N GLY A 414 13.71 -17.74 5.35
CA GLY A 414 15.13 -17.82 4.98
C GLY A 414 15.72 -16.52 4.45
N SER A 415 14.92 -15.63 3.86
CA SER A 415 15.33 -14.28 3.51
C SER A 415 14.13 -13.35 3.28
N LEU A 416 14.33 -12.05 3.51
CA LEU A 416 13.32 -11.04 3.17
C LEU A 416 12.99 -11.00 1.67
N PHE A 417 13.93 -11.38 0.81
CA PHE A 417 13.72 -11.41 -0.63
C PHE A 417 12.83 -12.57 -1.08
N ALA A 418 12.95 -13.73 -0.42
CA ALA A 418 12.02 -14.83 -0.64
C ALA A 418 10.61 -14.45 -0.18
N VAL A 419 10.49 -13.79 0.96
CA VAL A 419 9.23 -13.27 1.49
C VAL A 419 8.62 -12.23 0.55
N ALA A 420 9.41 -11.30 0.02
CA ALA A 420 8.93 -10.29 -0.94
C ALA A 420 8.31 -10.94 -2.18
N GLU A 421 9.02 -11.88 -2.80
CA GLU A 421 8.54 -12.59 -3.98
C GLU A 421 7.30 -13.45 -3.69
N ALA A 422 7.22 -14.08 -2.52
CA ALA A 422 6.02 -14.82 -2.12
C ALA A 422 4.83 -13.88 -1.88
N ARG A 423 5.09 -12.73 -1.22
CA ARG A 423 4.06 -11.74 -0.86
C ARG A 423 3.40 -11.10 -2.08
N SER A 424 4.11 -10.99 -3.21
CA SER A 424 3.58 -10.44 -4.45
C SER A 424 2.30 -11.16 -4.93
N ARG A 425 2.10 -12.43 -4.54
CA ARG A 425 0.84 -13.17 -4.81
C ARG A 425 -0.40 -12.42 -4.31
N TRP A 426 -0.29 -11.69 -3.20
CA TRP A 426 -1.41 -10.96 -2.56
C TRP A 426 -1.39 -9.45 -2.80
N THR A 427 -0.25 -8.90 -3.21
CA THR A 427 -0.07 -7.45 -3.35
C THR A 427 0.09 -6.97 -4.79
N ASP A 428 0.50 -7.84 -5.72
CA ASP A 428 0.63 -7.47 -7.12
C ASP A 428 -0.74 -7.37 -7.80
N ALA A 429 -1.02 -6.17 -8.28
CA ALA A 429 -2.23 -5.88 -9.04
C ALA A 429 -1.89 -5.54 -10.50
N GLY A 430 -2.58 -6.20 -11.45
CA GLY A 430 -2.49 -5.86 -12.87
C GLY A 430 -3.35 -4.63 -13.19
N VAL A 431 -2.76 -3.44 -13.29
CA VAL A 431 -3.48 -2.20 -13.54
C VAL A 431 -3.88 -2.07 -15.02
N PRO A 432 -5.18 -2.14 -15.38
CA PRO A 432 -5.64 -1.94 -16.75
C PRO A 432 -5.50 -0.47 -17.14
N LYS A 433 -4.79 -0.19 -18.24
CA LYS A 433 -4.59 1.18 -18.74
C LYS A 433 -5.54 1.49 -19.91
N ARG A 434 -6.28 2.61 -19.81
CA ARG A 434 -7.14 3.09 -20.88
C ARG A 434 -6.35 3.97 -21.84
N ILE A 435 -5.92 3.41 -22.96
CA ILE A 435 -5.10 4.08 -23.96
C ILE A 435 -5.99 4.60 -25.10
N ARG A 436 -6.16 5.90 -25.21
CA ARG A 436 -6.99 6.57 -26.22
C ARG A 436 -6.22 7.09 -27.42
N ASN A 437 -4.97 7.49 -27.18
CA ASN A 437 -4.10 8.11 -28.18
C ASN A 437 -2.61 7.82 -27.88
N SER A 438 -1.72 8.26 -28.77
CA SER A 438 -0.28 8.02 -28.61
C SER A 438 0.35 8.78 -27.44
N ALA A 439 -0.28 9.84 -26.93
CA ALA A 439 0.19 10.54 -25.74
C ALA A 439 -0.12 9.71 -24.49
N ASP A 440 -1.35 9.23 -24.32
CA ASP A 440 -1.74 8.33 -23.23
C ASP A 440 -0.85 7.07 -23.22
N ALA A 441 -0.60 6.47 -24.40
CA ALA A 441 0.28 5.32 -24.52
C ALA A 441 1.72 5.63 -24.08
N ARG A 442 2.23 6.79 -24.47
CA ARG A 442 3.58 7.22 -24.11
C ARG A 442 3.70 7.46 -22.60
N ASP A 443 2.72 8.11 -22.00
CA ASP A 443 2.70 8.37 -20.56
C ASP A 443 2.64 7.06 -19.77
N ALA A 444 1.78 6.10 -20.17
CA ALA A 444 1.72 4.79 -19.55
C ALA A 444 3.05 4.01 -19.65
N LEU A 445 3.75 4.10 -20.79
CA LEU A 445 5.07 3.48 -20.97
C LEU A 445 6.16 4.16 -20.14
N ILE A 446 6.11 5.49 -19.99
CA ILE A 446 7.06 6.25 -19.16
C ILE A 446 6.86 5.93 -17.69
N THR A 447 5.62 5.89 -17.21
CA THR A 447 5.30 5.51 -15.81
C THR A 447 5.72 4.08 -15.49
N ALA A 448 5.66 3.18 -16.48
CA ALA A 448 6.21 1.82 -16.39
C ALA A 448 7.76 1.74 -16.53
N ASN A 449 8.46 2.87 -16.46
CA ASN A 449 9.92 3.00 -16.60
C ASN A 449 10.48 2.51 -17.94
N VAL A 450 9.67 2.50 -19.01
CA VAL A 450 10.17 2.20 -20.35
C VAL A 450 11.01 3.39 -20.85
N PRO A 451 12.27 3.17 -21.30
CA PRO A 451 13.13 4.26 -21.77
C PRO A 451 12.47 5.08 -22.88
N GLU A 452 12.76 6.38 -22.94
CA GLU A 452 12.13 7.33 -23.89
C GLU A 452 12.17 6.89 -25.36
N ALA A 453 13.26 6.22 -25.76
CA ALA A 453 13.39 5.65 -27.12
C ALA A 453 12.39 4.49 -27.35
N GLY A 454 12.17 3.66 -26.34
CA GLY A 454 11.20 2.57 -26.37
C GLY A 454 9.76 3.08 -26.35
N SER A 455 9.45 4.03 -25.47
CA SER A 455 8.11 4.59 -25.34
C SER A 455 7.67 5.31 -26.62
N ARG A 456 8.56 6.02 -27.30
CA ARG A 456 8.26 6.64 -28.61
C ARG A 456 8.00 5.59 -29.70
N HIS A 457 8.72 4.48 -29.67
CA HIS A 457 8.58 3.43 -30.69
C HIS A 457 7.29 2.60 -30.48
N LEU A 458 6.96 2.30 -29.24
CA LEU A 458 5.85 1.39 -28.88
C LEU A 458 4.50 2.12 -28.72
N SER A 459 4.48 3.46 -28.64
CA SER A 459 3.24 4.21 -28.39
C SER A 459 2.16 3.97 -29.45
N GLY A 460 2.53 3.81 -30.73
CA GLY A 460 1.60 3.48 -31.80
C GLY A 460 1.09 2.04 -31.75
N ASP A 461 1.86 1.10 -31.18
CA ASP A 461 1.45 -0.31 -31.04
C ASP A 461 0.50 -0.52 -29.86
N ALA A 462 0.47 0.39 -28.89
CA ALA A 462 -0.42 0.34 -27.74
C ALA A 462 -1.82 0.93 -28.03
N VAL A 463 -2.01 1.61 -29.15
CA VAL A 463 -3.29 2.25 -29.53
C VAL A 463 -4.02 1.40 -30.55
N HIS A 464 -5.14 0.78 -30.17
CA HIS A 464 -5.99 0.01 -31.09
C HIS A 464 -7.12 0.86 -31.69
N ARG A 465 -7.46 0.61 -32.96
CA ARG A 465 -8.57 1.27 -33.68
C ARG A 465 -9.43 0.27 -34.42
N VAL A 466 -10.72 0.59 -34.49
CA VAL A 466 -11.70 -0.11 -35.31
C VAL A 466 -12.31 0.90 -36.25
N VAL A 467 -12.19 0.69 -37.57
CA VAL A 467 -12.70 1.57 -38.59
C VAL A 467 -13.69 0.82 -39.47
N LYS A 468 -14.95 1.31 -39.59
CA LYS A 468 -15.92 0.83 -40.54
C LYS A 468 -15.92 1.73 -41.75
N MET A 469 -15.81 1.14 -42.94
CA MET A 469 -15.88 1.87 -44.21
C MET A 469 -16.57 1.02 -45.27
N THR A 470 -17.15 1.71 -46.26
CA THR A 470 -17.80 1.07 -47.42
C THR A 470 -16.84 1.17 -48.59
N LEU A 471 -16.50 0.05 -49.19
CA LEU A 471 -15.50 -0.10 -50.24
C LEU A 471 -16.05 -0.85 -51.46
N GLY A 472 -15.50 -0.60 -52.62
CA GLY A 472 -15.71 -1.48 -53.75
C GLY A 472 -15.09 -2.85 -53.51
N HIS A 473 -15.65 -3.94 -54.08
CA HIS A 473 -15.22 -5.31 -53.79
C HIS A 473 -13.72 -5.58 -53.98
N ARG A 474 -13.10 -5.00 -54.99
CA ARG A 474 -11.66 -5.09 -55.24
C ARG A 474 -10.84 -4.33 -54.16
N GLN A 475 -11.29 -3.12 -53.81
CA GLN A 475 -10.66 -2.29 -52.78
C GLN A 475 -10.70 -3.01 -51.45
N ALA A 476 -11.90 -3.53 -51.04
CA ALA A 476 -12.08 -4.25 -49.79
C ALA A 476 -11.16 -5.51 -49.71
N THR A 477 -11.05 -6.25 -50.81
CA THR A 477 -10.18 -7.42 -50.88
C THR A 477 -8.69 -7.03 -50.71
N THR A 478 -8.25 -5.97 -51.35
CA THR A 478 -6.86 -5.46 -51.30
C THR A 478 -6.53 -4.96 -49.89
N VAL A 479 -7.39 -4.09 -49.32
CA VAL A 479 -7.22 -3.56 -47.97
C VAL A 479 -7.17 -4.69 -46.94
N LYS A 480 -8.09 -5.64 -47.02
CA LYS A 480 -8.12 -6.82 -46.17
C LYS A 480 -6.80 -7.61 -46.22
N GLN A 481 -6.34 -7.94 -47.45
CA GLN A 481 -5.10 -8.74 -47.60
C GLN A 481 -3.88 -8.03 -47.06
N GLU A 482 -3.76 -6.69 -47.25
CA GLU A 482 -2.62 -5.94 -46.77
C GLU A 482 -2.68 -5.76 -45.24
N LEU A 483 -3.87 -5.50 -44.64
CA LEU A 483 -4.02 -5.39 -43.19
C LEU A 483 -3.71 -6.73 -42.48
N LEU A 484 -4.23 -7.86 -43.00
CA LEU A 484 -3.92 -9.19 -42.48
C LEU A 484 -2.41 -9.53 -42.53
N ARG A 485 -1.70 -9.08 -43.58
CA ARG A 485 -0.23 -9.25 -43.67
C ARG A 485 0.53 -8.48 -42.60
N LEU A 486 -0.06 -7.42 -42.09
CA LEU A 486 0.51 -6.59 -41.02
C LEU A 486 0.09 -7.07 -39.63
N GLY A 487 -0.70 -8.14 -39.53
CA GLY A 487 -1.17 -8.72 -38.29
C GLY A 487 -2.44 -8.06 -37.74
N GLY A 488 -3.09 -7.16 -38.48
CA GLY A 488 -4.43 -6.66 -38.16
C GLY A 488 -5.52 -7.60 -38.66
N GLU A 489 -6.79 -7.30 -38.37
CA GLU A 489 -7.95 -8.09 -38.75
C GLU A 489 -8.91 -7.29 -39.60
N CYS A 490 -9.68 -7.96 -40.49
CA CYS A 490 -10.67 -7.33 -41.34
C CYS A 490 -11.86 -8.24 -41.57
N ALA A 491 -13.05 -7.77 -41.18
CA ALA A 491 -14.33 -8.40 -41.50
C ALA A 491 -14.96 -7.71 -42.73
N LEU A 492 -15.50 -8.48 -43.64
CA LEU A 492 -16.24 -7.98 -44.80
C LEU A 492 -17.70 -8.46 -44.76
N SER A 493 -18.63 -7.63 -45.19
CA SER A 493 -20.04 -8.05 -45.36
C SER A 493 -20.14 -9.20 -46.38
N GLY A 494 -21.11 -10.10 -46.21
CA GLY A 494 -21.30 -11.31 -47.04
C GLY A 494 -22.01 -11.05 -48.36
N LEU A 495 -21.90 -9.85 -48.95
CA LEU A 495 -22.52 -9.53 -50.24
C LEU A 495 -21.69 -10.19 -51.35
N GLU A 496 -22.35 -11.03 -52.20
CA GLU A 496 -21.68 -11.87 -53.18
C GLU A 496 -21.61 -11.24 -54.59
N HIS A 497 -22.22 -10.06 -54.80
CA HIS A 497 -22.26 -9.43 -56.15
C HIS A 497 -21.10 -8.45 -56.33
N GLU A 498 -20.29 -8.65 -57.36
CA GLU A 498 -19.08 -7.85 -57.66
C GLU A 498 -19.39 -6.36 -57.96
N ASP A 499 -20.65 -6.01 -58.29
CA ASP A 499 -21.07 -4.64 -58.62
C ASP A 499 -21.60 -3.85 -57.41
N GLU A 500 -21.69 -4.47 -56.19
CA GLU A 500 -22.16 -3.82 -54.98
C GLU A 500 -20.98 -3.37 -54.07
N ALA A 501 -21.19 -2.29 -53.34
CA ALA A 501 -20.26 -1.85 -52.31
C ALA A 501 -20.29 -2.81 -51.11
N VAL A 502 -19.14 -3.05 -50.50
CA VAL A 502 -18.92 -3.97 -49.41
C VAL A 502 -18.58 -3.17 -48.15
N ASP A 503 -19.30 -3.45 -47.06
CA ASP A 503 -18.90 -2.93 -45.77
C ASP A 503 -17.68 -3.72 -45.20
N ALA A 504 -16.65 -2.97 -44.85
CA ALA A 504 -15.42 -3.49 -44.28
C ALA A 504 -15.24 -2.93 -42.85
N VAL A 505 -14.98 -3.79 -41.87
CA VAL A 505 -14.59 -3.42 -40.53
C VAL A 505 -13.12 -3.81 -40.37
N LEU A 506 -12.26 -2.77 -40.27
CA LEU A 506 -10.82 -2.90 -40.14
C LEU A 506 -10.44 -2.76 -38.66
N MET A 507 -9.61 -3.64 -38.16
CA MET A 507 -9.20 -3.71 -36.73
C MET A 507 -7.69 -3.86 -36.64
N GLY A 508 -7.03 -3.00 -35.92
CA GLY A 508 -5.57 -3.05 -35.74
C GLY A 508 -5.01 -1.96 -34.85
N THR A 509 -3.73 -2.04 -34.54
CA THR A 509 -3.04 -0.97 -33.86
C THR A 509 -2.78 0.20 -34.79
N LEU A 510 -2.52 1.35 -34.21
CA LEU A 510 -2.20 2.58 -34.94
C LEU A 510 -1.00 2.39 -35.85
N SER A 511 0.08 1.76 -35.35
CA SER A 511 1.25 1.42 -36.16
C SER A 511 0.94 0.43 -37.31
N GLN A 512 -0.06 -0.44 -37.14
CA GLN A 512 -0.50 -1.32 -38.23
C GLN A 512 -1.23 -0.53 -39.31
N PHE A 513 -2.07 0.43 -38.92
CA PHE A 513 -2.75 1.32 -39.88
C PHE A 513 -1.79 2.26 -40.58
N GLU A 514 -0.79 2.83 -39.89
CA GLU A 514 0.25 3.64 -40.53
C GLU A 514 0.99 2.84 -41.61
N ARG A 515 1.44 1.63 -41.25
CA ARG A 515 2.08 0.71 -42.23
C ARG A 515 1.14 0.27 -43.36
N LEU A 516 -0.16 0.15 -43.09
CA LEU A 516 -1.17 -0.13 -44.12
C LEU A 516 -1.26 1.03 -45.12
N LEU A 517 -1.36 2.26 -44.63
CA LEU A 517 -1.41 3.46 -45.48
C LEU A 517 -0.16 3.58 -46.36
N GLU A 518 1.05 3.40 -45.81
CA GLU A 518 2.30 3.39 -46.58
C GLU A 518 2.30 2.33 -47.70
N ARG A 519 1.74 1.15 -47.40
CA ARG A 519 1.65 0.08 -48.40
C ARG A 519 0.61 0.37 -49.48
N LEU A 520 -0.57 0.88 -49.14
CA LEU A 520 -1.62 1.23 -50.08
C LEU A 520 -1.19 2.38 -51.01
N GLU A 521 -0.36 3.29 -50.54
CA GLU A 521 0.25 4.40 -51.33
C GLU A 521 1.40 3.93 -52.26
N SER A 522 1.87 2.70 -52.05
CA SER A 522 2.96 2.20 -52.91
C SER A 522 2.54 2.04 -54.36
N ALA A 523 3.48 2.32 -55.27
CA ALA A 523 3.26 2.26 -56.73
C ALA A 523 2.71 0.89 -57.22
N SER A 524 2.94 -0.18 -56.47
CA SER A 524 2.47 -1.54 -56.81
C SER A 524 0.97 -1.72 -56.60
N LEU A 525 0.30 -0.89 -55.82
CA LEU A 525 -1.13 -0.96 -55.52
C LEU A 525 -1.95 0.22 -56.12
N ALA A 526 -1.31 1.21 -56.73
CA ALA A 526 -1.96 2.38 -57.29
C ALA A 526 -3.06 2.03 -58.35
N ASP A 527 -2.83 0.94 -59.10
CA ASP A 527 -3.77 0.46 -60.13
C ASP A 527 -5.02 -0.27 -59.57
N HIS A 528 -5.09 -0.48 -58.24
CA HIS A 528 -6.20 -1.19 -57.55
C HIS A 528 -7.33 -0.25 -57.09
N GLY A 529 -7.24 1.05 -57.38
CA GLY A 529 -8.27 2.05 -57.09
C GLY A 529 -8.41 2.35 -55.58
N VAL A 530 -7.36 2.07 -54.78
CA VAL A 530 -7.39 2.23 -53.32
C VAL A 530 -7.12 3.66 -52.82
N ALA A 531 -6.90 4.62 -53.71
CA ALA A 531 -6.52 5.99 -53.35
C ALA A 531 -7.59 6.68 -52.48
N ASP A 532 -8.88 6.50 -52.81
CA ASP A 532 -9.97 7.08 -52.01
C ASP A 532 -10.09 6.41 -50.63
N ALA A 533 -9.97 5.08 -50.59
CA ALA A 533 -9.95 4.31 -49.33
C ALA A 533 -8.79 4.73 -48.43
N THR A 534 -7.62 4.97 -49.02
CA THR A 534 -6.41 5.44 -48.31
C THR A 534 -6.62 6.84 -47.72
N ARG A 535 -7.23 7.76 -48.49
CA ARG A 535 -7.56 9.09 -48.03
C ARG A 535 -8.57 9.07 -46.89
N THR A 536 -9.66 8.31 -47.03
CA THR A 536 -10.71 8.17 -46.01
C THR A 536 -10.14 7.56 -44.73
N LEU A 537 -9.29 6.52 -44.84
CA LEU A 537 -8.60 5.94 -43.66
C LEU A 537 -7.69 6.96 -42.96
N ARG A 538 -6.96 7.78 -43.71
CA ARG A 538 -6.08 8.82 -43.17
C ARG A 538 -6.87 9.88 -42.40
N GLU A 539 -7.98 10.35 -43.01
CA GLU A 539 -8.89 11.32 -42.41
C GLU A 539 -9.58 10.76 -41.16
N THR A 540 -10.00 9.48 -41.18
CA THR A 540 -10.66 8.80 -40.06
C THR A 540 -9.70 8.51 -38.91
N LEU A 541 -8.42 8.26 -39.21
CA LEU A 541 -7.37 7.93 -38.23
C LEU A 541 -6.66 9.18 -37.66
N ASP A 542 -7.12 10.37 -38.01
CA ASP A 542 -6.68 11.64 -37.42
C ASP A 542 -7.21 11.75 -35.98
N PHE A 543 -6.63 11.05 -35.13
CA PHE A 543 -6.43 10.83 -33.72
C PHE A 543 -7.25 11.63 -32.70
N ASP A 544 -8.43 12.04 -33.00
CA ASP A 544 -9.38 12.66 -32.08
C ASP A 544 -10.70 11.89 -32.05
N ALA A 545 -10.81 10.82 -31.24
CA ALA A 545 -12.13 10.46 -30.76
C ALA A 545 -12.12 9.29 -29.75
N SER A 546 -12.78 9.53 -28.72
CA SER A 546 -13.37 8.80 -27.60
C SER A 546 -13.75 7.34 -27.81
N GLU A 547 -13.53 6.56 -26.78
CA GLU A 547 -13.95 5.16 -26.63
C GLU A 547 -14.96 4.93 -25.53
N SER A 548 -15.68 3.85 -25.66
CA SER A 548 -16.32 3.12 -24.58
C SER A 548 -16.14 1.63 -24.81
N ASP A 549 -15.72 0.83 -23.82
CA ASP A 549 -16.47 -0.35 -23.41
C ASP A 549 -15.87 -1.10 -22.22
N ALA A 550 -16.75 -1.59 -21.41
CA ALA A 550 -16.46 -2.37 -20.22
C ALA A 550 -17.25 -3.71 -20.20
N GLY A 551 -16.61 -4.66 -19.64
CA GLY A 551 -16.98 -6.05 -19.63
C GLY A 551 -18.08 -6.49 -18.65
N ALA A 552 -18.41 -7.76 -18.68
CA ALA A 552 -19.53 -8.42 -17.99
C ALA A 552 -19.06 -9.24 -16.78
N GLY A 553 -19.88 -9.24 -15.73
CA GLY A 553 -19.63 -9.94 -14.49
C GLY A 553 -20.01 -11.43 -14.49
N ALA A 554 -19.54 -12.15 -13.50
CA ALA A 554 -19.83 -13.55 -13.18
C ALA A 554 -20.78 -13.64 -11.97
N ASP A 555 -21.67 -14.65 -11.97
CA ASP A 555 -22.62 -14.94 -10.88
C ASP A 555 -21.89 -15.58 -9.69
N THR A 556 -22.06 -15.02 -8.49
CA THR A 556 -21.65 -15.65 -7.22
C THR A 556 -22.78 -15.63 -6.19
N ASP A 557 -22.79 -16.63 -5.31
CA ASP A 557 -23.81 -16.90 -4.27
C ASP A 557 -23.49 -16.14 -2.94
N GLY A 558 -23.19 -14.82 -3.00
CA GLY A 558 -22.98 -13.95 -1.85
C GLY A 558 -24.10 -12.93 -1.64
N PRO A 559 -24.06 -12.08 -0.58
CA PRO A 559 -25.03 -10.99 -0.39
C PRO A 559 -25.03 -10.08 -1.63
N GLN A 560 -26.23 -9.95 -2.27
CA GLN A 560 -26.35 -9.17 -3.50
C GLN A 560 -26.43 -7.68 -3.19
N TYR A 561 -25.29 -7.01 -3.22
CA TYR A 561 -25.27 -5.55 -3.14
C TYR A 561 -25.71 -4.89 -4.46
N PRO A 562 -26.31 -3.66 -4.40
CA PRO A 562 -26.82 -2.94 -5.57
C PRO A 562 -25.79 -2.71 -6.68
N TRP A 563 -24.51 -2.57 -6.31
CA TRP A 563 -23.40 -2.32 -7.23
C TRP A 563 -22.91 -3.57 -7.98
N SER A 564 -23.30 -4.77 -7.59
CA SER A 564 -22.91 -6.00 -8.28
C SER A 564 -23.37 -6.05 -9.75
N ASN A 565 -24.42 -5.31 -10.10
CA ASN A 565 -25.01 -5.36 -11.45
C ASN A 565 -25.03 -4.01 -12.19
N ARG A 566 -24.86 -2.88 -11.48
CA ARG A 566 -24.88 -1.54 -12.06
C ARG A 566 -24.26 -0.53 -11.10
N THR A 567 -23.88 0.64 -11.57
CA THR A 567 -23.50 1.75 -10.69
C THR A 567 -24.67 2.11 -9.75
N ALA A 568 -24.42 2.01 -8.44
CA ALA A 568 -25.35 2.36 -7.38
C ALA A 568 -25.17 3.84 -6.97
N VAL A 569 -26.23 4.42 -6.38
CA VAL A 569 -26.18 5.77 -5.80
C VAL A 569 -26.33 5.66 -4.28
N MET A 570 -25.38 6.24 -3.56
CA MET A 570 -25.35 6.35 -2.10
C MET A 570 -25.69 7.80 -1.68
N GLY A 571 -26.77 7.98 -0.96
CA GLY A 571 -27.24 9.28 -0.52
C GLY A 571 -26.73 9.65 0.88
N ILE A 572 -26.12 10.82 1.04
CA ILE A 572 -25.54 11.31 2.30
C ILE A 572 -26.64 11.87 3.21
N LEU A 573 -26.82 11.26 4.39
CA LEU A 573 -27.73 11.69 5.44
C LEU A 573 -26.95 12.14 6.68
N ASN A 574 -26.64 13.43 6.78
CA ASN A 574 -25.96 13.98 7.95
C ASN A 574 -26.94 14.20 9.11
N VAL A 575 -26.62 13.61 10.28
CA VAL A 575 -27.36 13.74 11.53
C VAL A 575 -26.53 14.56 12.53
N THR A 576 -26.20 15.80 12.14
CA THR A 576 -25.41 16.73 12.97
C THR A 576 -26.27 17.90 13.49
N PRO A 577 -25.96 18.49 14.67
CA PRO A 577 -26.76 19.61 15.24
C PRO A 577 -26.90 20.81 14.30
N ASP A 578 -25.94 21.07 13.43
CA ASP A 578 -25.93 22.14 12.42
C ASP A 578 -26.87 21.86 11.23
N SER A 579 -27.28 20.61 11.06
CA SER A 579 -28.13 20.18 9.93
C SER A 579 -29.63 20.49 10.19
N PHE A 580 -29.96 20.86 11.41
CA PHE A 580 -31.37 21.07 11.86
C PHE A 580 -31.52 22.47 12.44
N HIS A 581 -32.25 23.34 11.75
CA HIS A 581 -32.54 24.69 12.20
C HIS A 581 -33.82 24.70 13.11
N ASP A 582 -33.67 25.17 14.37
CA ASP A 582 -34.72 25.55 15.29
C ASP A 582 -35.73 24.48 15.81
N GLY A 583 -35.46 23.17 15.71
CA GLY A 583 -36.32 22.10 16.29
C GLY A 583 -35.65 21.41 17.51
N GLY A 584 -36.45 20.88 18.44
CA GLY A 584 -35.93 20.01 19.52
C GLY A 584 -35.50 18.65 18.98
N GLU A 585 -34.82 17.81 19.81
CA GLU A 585 -34.30 16.47 19.45
C GLU A 585 -35.33 15.57 18.73
N TYR A 586 -36.62 15.67 19.06
CA TYR A 586 -37.67 14.90 18.38
C TYR A 586 -37.94 15.37 16.95
N ASP A 587 -37.88 16.68 16.71
CA ASP A 587 -38.11 17.23 15.37
C ASP A 587 -36.92 16.86 14.43
N ALA A 588 -35.70 16.81 14.98
CA ALA A 588 -34.49 16.43 14.22
C ALA A 588 -34.51 14.96 13.72
N LEU A 589 -35.00 14.02 14.54
CA LEU A 589 -35.14 12.62 14.14
C LEU A 589 -36.21 12.44 13.04
N GLU A 590 -37.39 13.07 13.19
CA GLU A 590 -38.46 12.97 12.18
C GLU A 590 -38.01 13.61 10.83
N ASP A 591 -37.22 14.70 10.87
CA ASP A 591 -36.66 15.33 9.67
C ASP A 591 -35.63 14.44 8.99
N ALA A 592 -34.77 13.73 9.75
CA ALA A 592 -33.81 12.79 9.23
C ALA A 592 -34.50 11.60 8.52
N VAL A 593 -35.52 11.03 9.19
CA VAL A 593 -36.30 9.91 8.61
C VAL A 593 -37.03 10.36 7.34
N ALA A 594 -37.67 11.55 7.35
CA ALA A 594 -38.34 12.07 6.17
C ALA A 594 -37.37 12.30 4.98
N ARG A 595 -36.14 12.73 5.27
CA ARG A 595 -35.11 12.86 4.21
C ARG A 595 -34.69 11.51 3.67
N ALA A 596 -34.52 10.50 4.53
CA ALA A 596 -34.23 9.14 4.07
C ALA A 596 -35.35 8.57 3.21
N GLU A 597 -36.63 8.73 3.62
CA GLU A 597 -37.78 8.34 2.81
C GLU A 597 -37.80 9.03 1.45
N ALA A 598 -37.52 10.34 1.41
CA ALA A 598 -37.44 11.10 0.15
C ALA A 598 -36.29 10.64 -0.76
N MET A 599 -35.15 10.22 -0.19
CA MET A 599 -34.04 9.63 -0.96
C MET A 599 -34.44 8.28 -1.57
N VAL A 600 -35.13 7.42 -0.80
CA VAL A 600 -35.67 6.13 -1.29
C VAL A 600 -36.71 6.36 -2.41
N GLU A 601 -37.63 7.32 -2.24
CA GLU A 601 -38.59 7.68 -3.31
C GLU A 601 -37.87 8.18 -4.59
N ALA A 602 -36.71 8.85 -4.44
CA ALA A 602 -35.89 9.30 -5.56
C ALA A 602 -35.08 8.17 -6.23
N GLY A 603 -35.07 6.97 -5.63
CA GLY A 603 -34.42 5.78 -6.16
C GLY A 603 -32.94 5.66 -5.79
N VAL A 604 -32.57 6.06 -4.58
CA VAL A 604 -31.27 5.78 -3.97
C VAL A 604 -31.12 4.28 -3.68
N ASP A 605 -29.93 3.77 -3.74
CA ASP A 605 -29.63 2.35 -3.47
C ASP A 605 -29.11 2.13 -2.05
N VAL A 606 -28.41 3.13 -1.50
CA VAL A 606 -27.83 3.11 -0.15
C VAL A 606 -28.07 4.47 0.52
N VAL A 607 -28.51 4.47 1.78
CA VAL A 607 -28.57 5.68 2.63
C VAL A 607 -27.39 5.64 3.60
N ASP A 608 -26.51 6.65 3.53
CA ASP A 608 -25.29 6.74 4.31
C ASP A 608 -25.45 7.73 5.47
N VAL A 609 -25.58 7.20 6.68
CA VAL A 609 -25.91 7.95 7.90
C VAL A 609 -24.63 8.39 8.61
N GLY A 610 -24.42 9.70 8.79
CA GLY A 610 -23.24 10.24 9.48
C GLY A 610 -23.58 11.09 10.70
N GLY A 611 -23.01 10.78 11.86
CA GLY A 611 -23.19 11.51 13.13
C GLY A 611 -22.09 12.53 13.44
N GLU A 612 -20.95 12.45 12.76
CA GLU A 612 -19.80 13.34 12.87
C GLU A 612 -19.54 14.08 11.55
N SER A 613 -19.08 15.33 11.62
CA SER A 613 -18.69 16.07 10.42
C SER A 613 -17.23 15.81 10.10
N THR A 614 -16.95 15.24 8.92
CA THR A 614 -15.58 15.00 8.42
C THR A 614 -14.97 16.23 7.73
N ARG A 615 -15.56 17.44 7.91
CA ARG A 615 -15.01 18.68 7.34
C ARG A 615 -13.73 19.09 8.05
N PRO A 616 -12.71 19.62 7.33
CA PRO A 616 -11.50 20.14 7.94
C PRO A 616 -11.78 21.13 9.07
N GLY A 617 -11.22 20.86 10.27
CA GLY A 617 -11.39 21.72 11.44
C GLY A 617 -12.68 21.54 12.23
N ALA A 618 -13.47 20.50 11.97
CA ALA A 618 -14.59 20.13 12.84
C ALA A 618 -14.06 19.51 14.14
N ASP A 619 -14.70 19.87 15.28
CA ASP A 619 -14.36 19.26 16.57
C ASP A 619 -14.81 17.78 16.59
N PRO A 620 -13.98 16.85 17.10
CA PRO A 620 -14.35 15.44 17.25
C PRO A 620 -15.59 15.28 18.15
N VAL A 621 -16.49 14.38 17.76
CA VAL A 621 -17.68 14.03 18.54
C VAL A 621 -17.34 12.86 19.45
N PRO A 622 -17.67 12.88 20.77
CA PRO A 622 -17.52 11.71 21.63
C PRO A 622 -18.31 10.50 21.10
N VAL A 623 -17.79 9.29 21.30
CA VAL A 623 -18.39 8.04 20.82
C VAL A 623 -19.87 7.91 21.26
N GLU A 624 -20.14 8.12 22.54
CA GLU A 624 -21.51 8.03 23.09
C GLU A 624 -22.48 9.03 22.44
N ASP A 625 -22.00 10.26 22.19
CA ASP A 625 -22.80 11.30 21.53
C ASP A 625 -23.09 10.97 20.06
N GLU A 626 -22.15 10.33 19.37
CA GLU A 626 -22.33 9.90 17.98
C GLU A 626 -23.30 8.72 17.89
N ILE A 627 -23.18 7.73 18.77
CA ILE A 627 -24.11 6.59 18.88
C ILE A 627 -25.51 7.10 19.14
N ASP A 628 -25.70 8.01 20.11
CA ASP A 628 -27.01 8.59 20.44
C ASP A 628 -27.65 9.35 19.27
N ARG A 629 -26.86 9.86 18.33
CA ARG A 629 -27.36 10.54 17.12
C ARG A 629 -27.78 9.55 16.04
N VAL A 630 -26.94 8.55 15.73
CA VAL A 630 -27.14 7.72 14.53
C VAL A 630 -28.06 6.54 14.77
N THR A 631 -27.98 5.87 15.93
CA THR A 631 -28.74 4.65 16.24
C THR A 631 -30.26 4.85 16.13
N PRO A 632 -30.88 5.92 16.70
CA PRO A 632 -32.30 6.10 16.57
C PRO A 632 -32.79 6.36 15.14
N VAL A 633 -31.94 6.93 14.29
CA VAL A 633 -32.26 7.13 12.84
C VAL A 633 -32.20 5.81 12.11
N ILE A 634 -31.14 5.02 12.32
CA ILE A 634 -30.96 3.71 11.69
C ILE A 634 -32.11 2.78 12.06
N GLU A 635 -32.46 2.65 13.35
CA GLU A 635 -33.59 1.82 13.79
C GLU A 635 -34.94 2.21 13.13
N ARG A 636 -35.12 3.49 12.80
CA ARG A 636 -36.38 3.98 12.20
C ARG A 636 -36.44 3.76 10.69
N ILE A 637 -35.30 3.70 10.03
CA ILE A 637 -35.19 3.49 8.57
C ILE A 637 -34.86 2.02 8.19
N ALA A 638 -34.56 1.15 9.17
CA ALA A 638 -34.20 -0.25 8.95
C ALA A 638 -35.30 -1.06 8.20
N ASP A 639 -36.54 -0.66 8.26
CA ASP A 639 -37.66 -1.31 7.55
C ASP A 639 -37.84 -0.78 6.10
N LEU A 640 -37.08 0.22 5.66
CA LEU A 640 -37.11 0.71 4.28
C LEU A 640 -36.43 -0.28 3.33
N ASP A 641 -36.91 -0.35 2.10
CA ASP A 641 -36.32 -1.21 1.04
C ASP A 641 -35.08 -0.53 0.42
N VAL A 642 -34.01 -0.40 1.22
CA VAL A 642 -32.75 0.25 0.87
C VAL A 642 -31.66 -0.26 1.80
N HIS A 643 -30.40 -0.34 1.33
CA HIS A 643 -29.28 -0.60 2.21
C HIS A 643 -28.92 0.63 3.06
N ILE A 644 -28.49 0.37 4.30
CA ILE A 644 -28.10 1.41 5.24
C ILE A 644 -26.59 1.31 5.50
N SER A 645 -25.90 2.43 5.29
CA SER A 645 -24.48 2.60 5.61
C SER A 645 -24.31 3.54 6.81
N ILE A 646 -23.30 3.29 7.62
CA ILE A 646 -22.84 4.17 8.70
C ILE A 646 -21.52 4.85 8.32
N ASP A 647 -21.53 6.20 8.17
CA ASP A 647 -20.31 6.99 7.95
C ASP A 647 -19.67 7.30 9.30
N THR A 648 -18.69 6.52 9.69
CA THR A 648 -17.95 6.70 10.94
C THR A 648 -16.53 6.18 10.84
N ARG A 649 -15.63 6.78 11.62
CA ARG A 649 -14.24 6.34 11.80
C ARG A 649 -14.01 5.58 13.10
N LYS A 650 -15.07 5.30 13.87
CA LYS A 650 -15.00 4.69 15.20
C LYS A 650 -15.69 3.33 15.21
N ALA A 651 -14.94 2.28 15.50
CA ALA A 651 -15.45 0.91 15.53
C ALA A 651 -16.64 0.72 16.50
N ALA A 652 -16.63 1.38 17.66
CA ALA A 652 -17.72 1.29 18.62
C ALA A 652 -19.02 1.92 18.11
N VAL A 653 -18.94 2.95 17.24
CA VAL A 653 -20.12 3.53 16.57
C VAL A 653 -20.62 2.60 15.47
N ALA A 654 -19.70 1.99 14.71
CA ALA A 654 -20.04 1.01 13.70
C ALA A 654 -20.73 -0.22 14.29
N ASP A 655 -20.23 -0.76 15.40
CA ASP A 655 -20.83 -1.87 16.14
C ASP A 655 -22.29 -1.54 16.56
N ALA A 656 -22.51 -0.41 17.20
CA ALA A 656 -23.86 0.02 17.60
C ALA A 656 -24.80 0.27 16.40
N ALA A 657 -24.27 0.77 15.29
CA ALA A 657 -25.04 1.01 14.07
C ALA A 657 -25.46 -0.31 13.38
N LEU A 658 -24.58 -1.30 13.34
CA LEU A 658 -24.87 -2.63 12.79
C LEU A 658 -25.88 -3.38 13.68
N GLU A 659 -25.77 -3.29 15.02
CA GLU A 659 -26.81 -3.81 15.94
C GLU A 659 -28.18 -3.14 15.67
N ALA A 660 -28.19 -1.85 15.29
CA ALA A 660 -29.40 -1.11 14.98
C ALA A 660 -30.00 -1.41 13.60
N GLY A 661 -29.28 -2.10 12.72
CA GLY A 661 -29.74 -2.55 11.41
C GLY A 661 -29.05 -1.89 10.22
N ALA A 662 -27.83 -1.37 10.38
CA ALA A 662 -26.99 -1.00 9.24
C ALA A 662 -26.41 -2.25 8.56
N ASP A 663 -26.13 -2.16 7.25
CA ASP A 663 -25.60 -3.24 6.40
C ASP A 663 -24.13 -3.00 6.05
N ILE A 664 -23.68 -1.73 6.06
CA ILE A 664 -22.41 -1.30 5.50
C ILE A 664 -21.73 -0.33 6.47
N ILE A 665 -20.43 -0.47 6.63
CA ILE A 665 -19.56 0.51 7.29
C ILE A 665 -18.87 1.36 6.21
N ASN A 666 -18.98 2.69 6.30
CA ASN A 666 -18.25 3.63 5.46
C ASN A 666 -17.14 4.29 6.30
N ASP A 667 -15.95 3.69 6.30
CA ASP A 667 -14.80 4.18 7.05
C ASP A 667 -13.95 5.16 6.23
N VAL A 668 -14.21 6.44 6.46
CA VAL A 668 -13.49 7.54 5.79
C VAL A 668 -12.05 7.74 6.33
N SER A 669 -11.68 7.05 7.41
CA SER A 669 -10.31 7.07 7.94
C SER A 669 -9.41 6.00 7.30
N GLY A 670 -10.00 4.97 6.71
CA GLY A 670 -9.29 3.89 6.06
C GLY A 670 -8.60 2.95 7.04
N LEU A 671 -9.34 2.46 8.01
CA LEU A 671 -8.93 1.51 9.06
C LEU A 671 -7.93 2.09 10.07
N GLU A 672 -8.03 3.40 10.37
CA GLU A 672 -7.26 4.00 11.47
C GLU A 672 -7.71 3.48 12.85
N ASP A 673 -9.03 3.21 13.03
CA ASP A 673 -9.49 2.41 14.16
C ASP A 673 -9.26 0.93 13.83
N PRO A 674 -8.26 0.28 14.44
CA PRO A 674 -7.91 -1.10 14.08
C PRO A 674 -8.97 -2.13 14.47
N GLU A 675 -9.96 -1.79 15.31
CA GLU A 675 -11.11 -2.66 15.62
C GLU A 675 -12.14 -2.68 14.49
N MET A 676 -12.19 -1.66 13.63
CA MET A 676 -13.20 -1.50 12.57
C MET A 676 -13.30 -2.75 11.66
N ARG A 677 -12.17 -3.29 11.24
CA ARG A 677 -12.11 -4.47 10.38
C ARG A 677 -12.65 -5.74 11.04
N PHE A 678 -12.50 -5.86 12.35
CA PHE A 678 -13.02 -7.02 13.11
C PHE A 678 -14.52 -6.90 13.34
N VAL A 679 -15.02 -5.68 13.58
CA VAL A 679 -16.47 -5.41 13.63
C VAL A 679 -17.11 -5.73 12.28
N ALA A 680 -16.53 -5.30 11.16
CA ALA A 680 -17.03 -5.65 9.84
C ALA A 680 -17.12 -7.17 9.61
N ALA A 681 -16.08 -7.91 9.98
CA ALA A 681 -16.04 -9.38 9.87
C ALA A 681 -17.04 -10.08 10.81
N GLU A 682 -17.24 -9.59 12.05
CA GLU A 682 -18.16 -10.18 13.02
C GLU A 682 -19.61 -10.13 12.53
N TYR A 683 -19.99 -9.02 11.88
CA TYR A 683 -21.37 -8.82 11.38
C TYR A 683 -21.54 -9.24 9.91
N ASP A 684 -20.54 -9.76 9.25
CA ASP A 684 -20.56 -10.06 7.80
C ASP A 684 -21.00 -8.82 6.98
N ALA A 685 -20.54 -7.63 7.37
CA ALA A 685 -20.98 -6.34 6.85
C ALA A 685 -20.12 -5.89 5.65
N GLY A 686 -20.73 -5.11 4.73
CA GLY A 686 -19.98 -4.38 3.72
C GLY A 686 -19.04 -3.35 4.36
N LEU A 687 -17.81 -3.23 3.85
CA LEU A 687 -16.79 -2.31 4.39
C LEU A 687 -16.24 -1.40 3.29
N VAL A 688 -16.55 -0.10 3.37
CA VAL A 688 -15.90 0.89 2.51
C VAL A 688 -14.61 1.36 3.18
N VAL A 689 -13.50 1.23 2.46
CA VAL A 689 -12.17 1.64 2.92
C VAL A 689 -11.68 2.81 2.07
N MET A 690 -11.62 4.00 2.67
CA MET A 690 -11.20 5.20 1.93
C MET A 690 -9.68 5.42 2.05
N HIS A 691 -9.07 5.89 0.96
CA HIS A 691 -7.72 6.44 1.00
C HIS A 691 -7.75 7.85 1.63
N SER A 692 -7.27 7.93 2.86
CA SER A 692 -6.95 9.18 3.54
C SER A 692 -5.47 9.21 3.92
N ILE A 693 -4.86 10.40 3.89
CA ILE A 693 -3.46 10.59 4.31
C ILE A 693 -3.38 10.81 5.81
N ASP A 694 -4.38 11.50 6.33
CA ASP A 694 -4.54 11.80 7.75
C ASP A 694 -6.01 11.65 8.14
N SER A 695 -6.29 11.14 9.35
CA SER A 695 -7.64 11.08 9.93
C SER A 695 -8.25 12.45 10.12
N ILE A 696 -7.41 13.45 10.37
CA ILE A 696 -7.78 14.86 10.47
C ILE A 696 -7.20 15.55 9.24
N VAL A 697 -8.06 15.97 8.32
CA VAL A 697 -7.62 16.72 7.14
C VAL A 697 -6.90 17.99 7.58
N VAL A 698 -5.58 18.00 7.44
CA VAL A 698 -4.76 19.20 7.70
C VAL A 698 -4.91 20.14 6.51
N PRO A 699 -5.51 21.34 6.70
CA PRO A 699 -5.65 22.29 5.60
C PRO A 699 -4.27 22.67 5.02
N ASP A 700 -4.21 22.78 3.69
CA ASP A 700 -3.05 23.27 2.94
C ASP A 700 -1.79 22.37 2.97
N ARG A 701 -1.90 21.10 3.39
CA ARG A 701 -0.80 20.16 3.23
C ARG A 701 -0.68 19.75 1.76
N GLU A 702 0.40 20.15 1.11
CA GLU A 702 0.73 19.69 -0.24
C GLU A 702 1.39 18.31 -0.16
N VAL A 703 0.78 17.35 -0.81
CA VAL A 703 1.29 15.97 -0.93
C VAL A 703 1.71 15.75 -2.37
N ALA A 704 2.95 15.32 -2.58
CA ALA A 704 3.44 14.97 -3.91
C ALA A 704 3.10 13.50 -4.24
N TYR A 705 2.54 13.28 -5.42
CA TYR A 705 2.34 11.97 -6.02
C TYR A 705 3.18 11.86 -7.28
N ASP A 706 3.75 10.69 -7.56
CA ASP A 706 4.41 10.41 -8.84
C ASP A 706 3.36 10.07 -9.91
N ASP A 707 2.46 9.16 -9.59
CA ASP A 707 1.19 8.89 -10.26
C ASP A 707 0.13 8.71 -9.18
N VAL A 708 -0.81 9.65 -9.09
CA VAL A 708 -1.79 9.67 -8.01
C VAL A 708 -2.66 8.41 -7.98
N VAL A 709 -2.96 7.81 -9.13
CA VAL A 709 -3.79 6.62 -9.23
C VAL A 709 -3.01 5.39 -8.75
N GLU A 710 -1.80 5.18 -9.26
CA GLU A 710 -0.95 4.05 -8.86
C GLU A 710 -0.53 4.15 -7.39
N ASP A 711 -0.13 5.33 -6.93
CA ASP A 711 0.24 5.55 -5.53
C ASP A 711 -0.94 5.30 -4.56
N VAL A 712 -2.17 5.61 -4.97
CA VAL A 712 -3.38 5.35 -4.17
C VAL A 712 -3.77 3.87 -4.24
N ILE A 713 -3.64 3.20 -5.39
CA ILE A 713 -3.86 1.76 -5.53
C ILE A 713 -2.90 1.00 -4.60
N ASP A 714 -1.60 1.32 -4.62
CA ASP A 714 -0.60 0.71 -3.75
C ASP A 714 -0.98 0.81 -2.26
N GLN A 715 -1.48 1.97 -1.83
CA GLN A 715 -1.87 2.17 -0.43
C GLN A 715 -3.19 1.48 -0.07
N LEU A 716 -4.15 1.46 -0.99
CA LEU A 716 -5.42 0.75 -0.79
C LEU A 716 -5.23 -0.76 -0.79
N SER A 717 -4.30 -1.32 -1.58
CA SER A 717 -4.02 -2.76 -1.60
C SER A 717 -3.62 -3.29 -0.22
N GLU A 718 -2.79 -2.54 0.51
CA GLU A 718 -2.41 -2.88 1.88
C GLU A 718 -3.60 -2.83 2.84
N ARG A 719 -4.51 -1.87 2.67
CA ARG A 719 -5.72 -1.74 3.52
C ARG A 719 -6.74 -2.85 3.22
N VAL A 720 -6.92 -3.20 1.94
CA VAL A 720 -7.75 -4.34 1.53
C VAL A 720 -7.22 -5.62 2.16
N LEU A 721 -5.91 -5.85 2.05
CA LEU A 721 -5.26 -7.01 2.67
C LEU A 721 -5.44 -7.05 4.20
N LEU A 722 -5.44 -5.89 4.88
CA LEU A 722 -5.72 -5.82 6.31
C LEU A 722 -7.15 -6.19 6.67
N ALA A 723 -8.12 -5.83 5.85
CA ALA A 723 -9.52 -6.20 6.03
C ALA A 723 -9.73 -7.71 5.80
N GLU A 724 -9.14 -8.27 4.74
CA GLU A 724 -9.17 -9.71 4.46
C GLU A 724 -8.56 -10.54 5.61
N LYS A 725 -7.40 -10.14 6.12
CA LYS A 725 -6.76 -10.79 7.27
C LYS A 725 -7.61 -10.77 8.55
N ALA A 726 -8.55 -9.86 8.67
CA ALA A 726 -9.51 -9.81 9.76
C ALA A 726 -10.75 -10.69 9.52
N GLY A 727 -10.90 -11.27 8.31
CA GLY A 727 -12.00 -12.15 7.93
C GLY A 727 -13.10 -11.50 7.10
N VAL A 728 -12.87 -10.31 6.54
CA VAL A 728 -13.82 -9.66 5.62
C VAL A 728 -13.58 -10.20 4.22
N ASP A 729 -14.60 -10.76 3.58
CA ASP A 729 -14.50 -11.23 2.20
C ASP A 729 -14.24 -10.08 1.22
N ARG A 730 -13.36 -10.30 0.23
CA ARG A 730 -13.00 -9.26 -0.76
C ARG A 730 -14.20 -8.67 -1.49
N GLU A 731 -15.22 -9.46 -1.73
CA GLU A 731 -16.47 -9.03 -2.40
C GLU A 731 -17.29 -8.04 -1.54
N GLN A 732 -17.05 -7.99 -0.23
CA GLN A 732 -17.67 -7.07 0.72
C GLN A 732 -16.86 -5.78 0.91
N ILE A 733 -15.58 -5.76 0.48
CA ILE A 733 -14.72 -4.59 0.60
C ILE A 733 -14.94 -3.68 -0.60
N VAL A 734 -15.29 -2.43 -0.33
CA VAL A 734 -15.42 -1.34 -1.31
C VAL A 734 -14.26 -0.36 -1.13
N VAL A 735 -13.59 0.02 -2.19
CA VAL A 735 -12.49 1.00 -2.11
C VAL A 735 -12.95 2.39 -2.53
N ASP A 736 -12.63 3.41 -1.71
CA ASP A 736 -12.81 4.83 -2.07
C ASP A 736 -11.45 5.50 -2.25
N PRO A 737 -11.11 5.97 -3.45
CA PRO A 737 -9.87 6.69 -3.72
C PRO A 737 -9.69 7.99 -2.89
N GLY A 738 -10.72 8.46 -2.21
CA GLY A 738 -10.68 9.65 -1.35
C GLY A 738 -10.51 10.95 -2.15
N ILE A 739 -11.38 11.19 -3.14
CA ILE A 739 -11.36 12.42 -3.95
C ILE A 739 -11.36 13.67 -3.04
N GLY A 740 -10.36 14.54 -3.18
CA GLY A 740 -10.23 15.79 -2.41
C GLY A 740 -9.73 15.63 -0.95
N PHE A 741 -9.37 14.43 -0.51
CA PHE A 741 -8.71 14.20 0.77
C PHE A 741 -7.20 14.11 0.56
N GLY A 742 -6.46 15.17 0.92
CA GLY A 742 -5.00 15.26 0.71
C GLY A 742 -4.57 15.22 -0.76
N LYS A 743 -5.44 15.63 -1.67
CA LYS A 743 -5.19 15.62 -3.11
C LYS A 743 -5.54 16.97 -3.72
N ALA A 744 -4.69 17.48 -4.60
CA ALA A 744 -4.94 18.70 -5.34
C ALA A 744 -6.15 18.53 -6.31
N ALA A 745 -6.70 19.64 -6.77
CA ALA A 745 -7.83 19.61 -7.72
C ALA A 745 -7.49 18.87 -9.02
N ARG A 746 -6.26 19.04 -9.55
CA ARG A 746 -5.77 18.33 -10.73
C ARG A 746 -5.79 16.80 -10.51
N GLU A 747 -5.22 16.34 -9.42
CA GLU A 747 -5.15 14.92 -9.03
C GLU A 747 -6.56 14.33 -8.84
N SER A 748 -7.46 15.08 -8.20
CA SER A 748 -8.87 14.69 -8.03
C SER A 748 -9.59 14.50 -9.37
N PHE A 749 -9.37 15.37 -10.37
CA PHE A 749 -9.91 15.19 -11.72
C PHE A 749 -9.24 14.04 -12.47
N GLU A 750 -7.95 13.85 -12.31
CA GLU A 750 -7.20 12.74 -12.88
C GLU A 750 -7.73 11.38 -12.38
N MET A 751 -7.97 11.23 -11.08
CA MET A 751 -8.55 10.02 -10.49
C MET A 751 -9.94 9.73 -11.03
N ILE A 752 -10.85 10.72 -11.15
CA ILE A 752 -12.14 10.54 -11.81
C ILE A 752 -11.97 10.11 -13.28
N GLY A 753 -10.95 10.66 -13.94
CA GLY A 753 -10.60 10.32 -15.33
C GLY A 753 -10.11 8.89 -15.53
N ARG A 754 -9.55 8.27 -14.51
CA ARG A 754 -8.88 6.96 -14.50
C ARG A 754 -9.46 6.02 -13.43
N ILE A 755 -10.74 6.21 -13.09
CA ILE A 755 -11.37 5.48 -11.98
C ILE A 755 -11.42 3.97 -12.23
N ASP A 756 -11.52 3.55 -13.47
CA ASP A 756 -11.52 2.15 -13.90
C ASP A 756 -10.21 1.40 -13.55
N GLU A 757 -9.10 2.11 -13.37
CA GLU A 757 -7.83 1.49 -12.97
C GLU A 757 -7.86 0.93 -11.54
N PHE A 758 -8.71 1.47 -10.65
CA PHE A 758 -8.86 0.96 -9.27
C PHE A 758 -9.47 -0.45 -9.18
N HIS A 759 -10.14 -0.94 -10.22
CA HIS A 759 -10.59 -2.34 -10.29
C HIS A 759 -9.42 -3.35 -10.28
N ALA A 760 -8.18 -2.89 -10.46
CA ALA A 760 -6.99 -3.71 -10.22
C ALA A 760 -6.94 -4.31 -8.81
N LEU A 761 -7.62 -3.68 -7.85
CA LEU A 761 -7.74 -4.18 -6.47
C LEU A 761 -8.74 -5.34 -6.32
N GLY A 762 -9.51 -5.67 -7.36
CA GLY A 762 -10.55 -6.70 -7.31
C GLY A 762 -11.73 -6.36 -6.40
N CYS A 763 -11.92 -5.09 -6.08
CA CYS A 763 -12.97 -4.55 -5.22
C CYS A 763 -13.87 -3.59 -6.00
N PRO A 764 -15.16 -3.43 -5.62
CA PRO A 764 -16.00 -2.34 -6.07
C PRO A 764 -15.43 -0.96 -5.69
N ILE A 765 -15.71 0.06 -6.52
CA ILE A 765 -15.15 1.41 -6.36
C ILE A 765 -16.24 2.42 -5.98
N LEU A 766 -16.07 3.10 -4.85
CA LEU A 766 -16.90 4.23 -4.44
C LEU A 766 -16.24 5.56 -4.81
N VAL A 767 -17.03 6.51 -5.33
CA VAL A 767 -16.57 7.87 -5.65
C VAL A 767 -17.39 8.92 -4.92
N GLY A 768 -16.75 9.60 -3.94
CA GLY A 768 -17.35 10.68 -3.15
C GLY A 768 -16.83 12.07 -3.56
N HIS A 769 -17.40 12.69 -4.59
CA HIS A 769 -16.93 13.99 -5.14
C HIS A 769 -17.92 15.14 -4.91
N SER A 770 -19.07 14.88 -4.26
CA SER A 770 -20.18 15.82 -4.12
C SER A 770 -19.78 17.14 -3.45
N HIS A 771 -20.03 18.25 -4.13
CA HIS A 771 -19.77 19.64 -3.69
C HIS A 771 -18.33 19.99 -3.31
N LYS A 772 -17.32 19.18 -3.74
CA LYS A 772 -15.94 19.39 -3.36
C LYS A 772 -15.33 20.66 -4.01
N SER A 773 -14.31 21.23 -3.34
CA SER A 773 -13.66 22.49 -3.74
C SER A 773 -12.98 22.44 -5.10
N MET A 774 -12.61 21.25 -5.57
CA MET A 774 -11.99 21.09 -6.90
C MET A 774 -12.80 21.71 -8.03
N PHE A 775 -14.12 21.78 -7.89
CA PHE A 775 -15.02 22.38 -8.90
C PHE A 775 -14.86 23.91 -9.05
N GLU A 776 -14.19 24.58 -8.13
CA GLU A 776 -13.82 26.01 -8.29
C GLU A 776 -12.89 26.21 -9.48
N HIS A 777 -12.03 25.23 -9.78
CA HIS A 777 -11.11 25.30 -10.92
C HIS A 777 -11.78 25.15 -12.28
N VAL A 778 -13.05 24.68 -12.29
CA VAL A 778 -13.90 24.65 -13.49
C VAL A 778 -14.97 25.75 -13.49
N GLY A 779 -14.83 26.74 -12.59
CA GLY A 779 -15.67 27.94 -12.56
C GLY A 779 -16.92 27.83 -11.68
N CYS A 780 -17.05 26.79 -10.83
CA CYS A 780 -18.19 26.58 -9.93
C CYS A 780 -17.82 26.98 -8.50
N GLY A 781 -18.26 28.16 -8.05
CA GLY A 781 -18.00 28.68 -6.71
C GLY A 781 -18.81 27.95 -5.60
N PRO A 782 -18.55 28.28 -4.32
CA PRO A 782 -19.35 27.77 -3.22
C PRO A 782 -20.85 28.04 -3.43
N GLY A 783 -21.68 26.98 -3.35
CA GLY A 783 -23.12 27.04 -3.60
C GLY A 783 -23.54 26.94 -5.09
N GLU A 784 -22.59 26.81 -6.02
CA GLU A 784 -22.84 26.66 -7.46
C GLU A 784 -22.22 25.35 -7.99
N ARG A 785 -22.08 24.31 -7.12
CA ARG A 785 -21.35 23.08 -7.46
C ARG A 785 -22.24 21.91 -7.87
N LEU A 786 -23.57 22.08 -7.85
CA LEU A 786 -24.51 21.01 -8.18
C LEU A 786 -24.31 20.49 -9.60
N GLU A 787 -24.28 21.39 -10.60
CA GLU A 787 -24.14 21.00 -12.01
C GLU A 787 -22.82 20.28 -12.28
N ALA A 788 -21.73 20.74 -11.65
CA ALA A 788 -20.42 20.10 -11.76
C ALA A 788 -20.41 18.73 -11.05
N THR A 789 -21.08 18.59 -9.91
CA THR A 789 -21.27 17.31 -9.20
C THR A 789 -22.00 16.31 -10.10
N VAL A 790 -23.15 16.72 -10.68
CA VAL A 790 -23.96 15.89 -11.59
C VAL A 790 -23.16 15.44 -12.81
N ALA A 791 -22.41 16.36 -13.42
CA ALA A 791 -21.53 16.03 -14.54
C ALA A 791 -20.43 15.03 -14.17
N ALA A 792 -19.78 15.22 -13.01
CA ALA A 792 -18.75 14.30 -12.51
C ALA A 792 -19.32 12.93 -12.16
N SER A 793 -20.56 12.85 -11.63
CA SER A 793 -21.26 11.58 -11.38
C SER A 793 -21.49 10.79 -12.67
N ALA A 794 -21.97 11.46 -13.73
CA ALA A 794 -22.14 10.80 -15.02
C ALA A 794 -20.81 10.30 -15.60
N ILE A 795 -19.74 11.11 -15.50
CA ILE A 795 -18.41 10.73 -15.98
C ILE A 795 -17.85 9.54 -15.18
N ALA A 796 -17.96 9.56 -13.85
CA ALA A 796 -17.48 8.48 -13.01
C ALA A 796 -18.23 7.17 -13.29
N ALA A 797 -19.55 7.22 -13.43
CA ALA A 797 -20.38 6.04 -13.80
C ALA A 797 -20.02 5.49 -15.19
N ASP A 798 -19.82 6.37 -16.18
CA ASP A 798 -19.37 5.96 -17.54
C ASP A 798 -17.98 5.32 -17.51
N ARG A 799 -17.15 5.72 -16.58
CA ARG A 799 -15.79 5.20 -16.40
C ARG A 799 -15.65 4.03 -15.44
N GLY A 800 -16.77 3.49 -14.96
CA GLY A 800 -16.77 2.24 -14.20
C GLY A 800 -16.82 2.40 -12.69
N ALA A 801 -17.15 3.57 -12.13
CA ALA A 801 -17.46 3.65 -10.71
C ALA A 801 -18.68 2.77 -10.36
N ASP A 802 -18.55 1.98 -9.29
CA ASP A 802 -19.61 1.08 -8.86
C ASP A 802 -20.58 1.78 -7.91
N ILE A 803 -20.12 2.76 -7.14
CA ILE A 803 -20.95 3.54 -6.21
C ILE A 803 -20.65 5.03 -6.34
N ILE A 804 -21.68 5.85 -6.44
CA ILE A 804 -21.58 7.32 -6.45
C ILE A 804 -22.19 7.89 -5.17
N ARG A 805 -21.37 8.49 -4.30
CA ARG A 805 -21.79 9.04 -3.00
C ARG A 805 -22.06 10.55 -3.09
N VAL A 806 -23.32 10.98 -2.85
CA VAL A 806 -23.78 12.35 -3.14
C VAL A 806 -24.80 12.89 -2.12
N HIS A 807 -24.93 14.24 -2.05
CA HIS A 807 -25.94 14.94 -1.28
C HIS A 807 -27.28 15.08 -2.04
N ASP A 808 -27.21 15.39 -3.34
CA ASP A 808 -28.38 15.72 -4.20
C ASP A 808 -28.80 14.46 -4.96
N VAL A 809 -29.54 13.57 -4.28
CA VAL A 809 -29.87 12.23 -4.78
C VAL A 809 -30.66 12.26 -6.10
N PRO A 810 -31.78 13.03 -6.26
CA PRO A 810 -32.59 12.96 -7.46
C PRO A 810 -31.83 13.29 -8.75
N GLU A 811 -30.99 14.35 -8.70
CA GLU A 811 -30.21 14.82 -9.85
C GLU A 811 -29.11 13.82 -10.23
N ASN A 812 -28.49 13.21 -9.23
CA ASN A 812 -27.39 12.27 -9.46
C ASN A 812 -27.89 10.87 -9.86
N VAL A 813 -29.03 10.39 -9.36
CA VAL A 813 -29.72 9.20 -9.87
C VAL A 813 -30.04 9.37 -11.36
N ALA A 814 -30.54 10.55 -11.77
CA ALA A 814 -30.79 10.83 -13.17
C ALA A 814 -29.51 10.85 -14.01
N ALA A 815 -28.40 11.40 -13.48
CA ALA A 815 -27.12 11.46 -14.16
C ALA A 815 -26.52 10.06 -14.37
N VAL A 816 -26.48 9.25 -13.32
CA VAL A 816 -25.96 7.86 -13.37
C VAL A 816 -26.78 7.02 -14.34
N ARG A 817 -28.13 7.05 -14.23
CA ARG A 817 -29.00 6.31 -15.17
C ARG A 817 -28.81 6.76 -16.62
N THR A 818 -28.58 8.06 -16.86
CA THR A 818 -28.31 8.58 -18.21
C THR A 818 -26.99 8.04 -18.77
N ALA A 819 -25.93 8.01 -17.95
CA ALA A 819 -24.63 7.46 -18.34
C ALA A 819 -24.73 5.96 -18.67
N LEU A 820 -25.43 5.19 -17.83
CA LEU A 820 -25.66 3.75 -18.03
C LEU A 820 -26.50 3.47 -19.28
N ALA A 821 -27.56 4.27 -19.52
CA ALA A 821 -28.40 4.12 -20.71
C ALA A 821 -27.64 4.48 -22.01
N ALA A 822 -26.74 5.45 -21.95
CA ALA A 822 -25.89 5.81 -23.09
C ALA A 822 -24.83 4.74 -23.40
N ARG A 823 -24.34 4.06 -22.34
CA ARG A 823 -23.35 2.98 -22.44
C ARG A 823 -23.97 1.68 -22.96
N ASP A 824 -25.16 1.31 -22.45
CA ASP A 824 -25.88 0.08 -22.81
C ASP A 824 -27.40 0.34 -22.89
N PRO A 825 -27.88 0.85 -24.06
CA PRO A 825 -29.31 1.13 -24.26
C PRO A 825 -30.22 -0.09 -24.08
N ASP A 826 -29.71 -1.29 -24.38
CA ASP A 826 -30.52 -2.52 -24.38
C ASP A 826 -30.91 -2.98 -22.97
N ARG A 827 -30.22 -2.45 -21.94
CA ARG A 827 -30.58 -2.71 -20.53
C ARG A 827 -31.80 -1.94 -20.03
N PHE A 828 -32.31 -0.99 -20.80
CA PHE A 828 -33.45 -0.16 -20.41
C PHE A 828 -34.69 -0.54 -21.21
N GLU A 829 -35.82 -0.63 -20.55
CA GLU A 829 -37.13 -0.73 -21.22
C GLU A 829 -37.49 0.64 -21.81
N TRP A 830 -37.66 0.70 -23.13
CA TRP A 830 -38.01 1.92 -23.86
C TRP A 830 -39.50 1.99 -24.14
#